data_4f1a596eac07801382fe3229605c37b3
#
_entry.id   4f1a596eac07801382fe3229605c37b3
#
_cell.length_a   1.000
_cell.length_b   1.000
_cell.length_c   1.000
_cell.angle_alpha   90.00
_cell.angle_beta   90.00
_cell.angle_gamma   90.00
#
_symmetry.space_group_name_H-M   'P 1'
#
loop_
_entity.id
_entity.type
_entity.pdbx_description
1 polymer ?
#
loop_
_entity_poly.entity_id
_entity_poly.type
_entity_poly.pdbx_seq_one_letter_code
_entity_poly.pdbx_strand_id
1 'polypeptide(L)'
;MCKPYKLFTHTHVSQSCLEHIGRCPPIESPWYVLRVMTRQNENIGVRAGSSRAWLATHAHANERPAFGRSPRGDSLRAMGAMRRYATLAHDRPWTCAGACVVACAAIVAACALDGMMAFTKPTPREWVLRDDEATTRADAGRRGARLAVSSRGVGVGASVERGKENVVGTFSFQWESEDVFTREHVRRMAEHERVVLARYESFCVLEDDGTCAPYLSPLSHFYVGDGDELVDDVEGVARDVFAKNASLYGYFLGKYDEETGVVGMTRAKYPVGTPLLATDDGTRSSMKIALDDDAQERVLLEEFLNPIERELFRRFSMTSSIVKSPYMSSAREGNLITRWDNELLRQQDSERVIKSDLAWTIASIGAVWVYMLLSTQSLFISSVGMLIILMSFPCALLIYRKVYGIPYLGNITGLSLFVVLGIGCDDIFVLWHSFTQTTDGSLRDRVAASFQRSSRAIFITSFTTTGAFLATAWSDLVPLAGFGVLSATMIVCLFICNVFMFPPAIVIYSRHVAKFEPYIRCVDPLCRKWRCLSRDESVDVDNGDDEKHALGPLERFFHGPFYSLLENGFVRGALLLGFALTFIVSLRYCLQLEVASKVEQWYHNKHMLQQFLNNQGAFPVSDADMVVPVDVIWGLKGVDNSGISKWDLESRGELVLDDRFDMSTPQAQAHVVKTCSILRNAVCHAPGCTDGKLVKSVSCFMEAFRDAIGADNFPVTADTFTDRLLHFLSSKDGMLYNDHVGVLRDEENADTAPKIFYAKITAMSTLQNQAPASLTRSLYEEFERTTQEINRMAPVGVETCFQTAYVAYTWMRMSETLVENTLQGISICFCMAFIVLCLSTGNLLIACICCTCVAGVLVTVLGLCVYRVMGWELGIRETIAAVILTGLAIDYAVHLVNAYGEAEDFSIYNRRDRTRYALSRMGVSIVASGVTTALSGSILWCCTLVFFSKFSTLLVTTILSSLLWSLIFISSLLLTIGPEGEDWKLKTIARWIVSRVRQSSETY
;
A
#
# COMPACT_ATOMS: atom_id res chain seq x y z
N MET A 1 31.51 15.65 27.76
CA MET A 1 32.98 15.42 27.77
C MET A 1 33.37 14.65 26.52
N CYS A 2 34.34 15.25 25.85
CA CYS A 2 35.18 14.75 24.78
C CYS A 2 34.59 14.59 23.38
N LYS A 3 34.97 15.53 22.64
CA LYS A 3 35.15 15.90 21.25
C LYS A 3 36.15 15.00 20.46
N PRO A 4 36.47 15.33 19.22
CA PRO A 4 36.29 14.59 17.96
C PRO A 4 37.63 14.24 17.29
N TYR A 5 37.64 13.52 16.22
CA TYR A 5 38.78 13.44 15.32
C TYR A 5 38.44 13.91 13.90
N LYS A 6 39.11 15.01 13.54
CA LYS A 6 39.38 15.47 12.17
C LYS A 6 40.65 14.78 11.67
N LEU A 7 40.75 14.68 10.37
CA LEU A 7 41.91 14.74 9.45
C LEU A 7 41.63 13.78 8.26
N PHE A 8 41.71 14.14 7.02
CA PHE A 8 42.74 14.81 6.26
C PHE A 8 42.18 15.51 5.02
N THR A 9 42.82 16.58 4.71
CA THR A 9 42.70 17.56 3.64
C THR A 9 43.44 17.18 2.34
N HIS A 10 43.00 17.88 1.28
CA HIS A 10 43.73 18.31 0.07
C HIS A 10 43.97 17.30 -1.06
N THR A 11 43.31 17.60 -2.18
CA THR A 11 44.04 17.85 -3.44
C THR A 11 43.29 18.85 -4.31
N HIS A 12 44.01 19.89 -4.75
CA HIS A 12 43.60 20.92 -5.68
C HIS A 12 43.19 20.34 -7.03
N VAL A 13 42.04 20.83 -7.58
CA VAL A 13 41.82 20.85 -9.01
C VAL A 13 41.33 22.25 -9.39
N SER A 14 42.01 22.81 -10.35
CA SER A 14 41.96 24.18 -10.81
C SER A 14 40.63 24.68 -11.34
N GLN A 15 40.34 25.93 -10.99
CA GLN A 15 39.30 26.81 -11.54
C GLN A 15 39.53 27.18 -13.02
N SER A 16 39.24 26.32 -13.97
CA SER A 16 39.27 26.74 -15.39
C SER A 16 38.28 25.98 -16.29
N CYS A 17 37.19 25.44 -15.77
CA CYS A 17 36.16 24.77 -16.58
C CYS A 17 34.70 25.20 -16.28
N LEU A 18 34.49 26.43 -15.78
CA LEU A 18 33.15 26.91 -15.41
C LEU A 18 32.60 28.06 -16.28
N GLU A 19 33.10 28.23 -17.48
CA GLU A 19 32.64 29.32 -18.40
C GLU A 19 32.12 28.85 -19.77
N HIS A 20 31.56 27.64 -19.90
CA HIS A 20 30.85 27.28 -21.15
C HIS A 20 29.73 26.25 -20.93
N ILE A 21 28.72 26.56 -20.12
CA ILE A 21 27.42 25.89 -20.22
C ILE A 21 26.28 26.90 -20.07
N GLY A 22 26.07 27.61 -21.17
CA GLY A 22 24.86 28.37 -21.43
C GLY A 22 24.11 27.72 -22.59
N ARG A 23 22.85 27.33 -22.38
CA ARG A 23 21.85 26.92 -23.36
C ARG A 23 21.90 25.44 -23.79
N CYS A 24 21.09 24.59 -23.17
CA CYS A 24 20.49 23.44 -23.84
C CYS A 24 18.97 23.44 -23.63
N PRO A 25 18.20 23.15 -24.68
CA PRO A 25 16.74 22.97 -24.58
C PRO A 25 16.37 21.63 -24.01
N PRO A 26 15.08 21.39 -23.63
CA PRO A 26 14.65 20.21 -22.92
C PRO A 26 14.81 18.93 -23.75
N ILE A 27 15.24 17.86 -23.09
CA ILE A 27 15.50 16.55 -23.70
C ILE A 27 14.19 15.77 -23.74
N GLU A 28 13.61 15.67 -24.94
CA GLU A 28 12.63 14.64 -25.26
C GLU A 28 13.37 13.41 -25.79
N SER A 29 13.14 12.28 -25.14
CA SER A 29 13.19 10.89 -25.56
C SER A 29 14.29 9.98 -24.99
N PRO A 30 13.92 8.74 -24.62
CA PRO A 30 14.77 7.76 -23.91
C PRO A 30 15.87 7.10 -24.75
N TRP A 31 16.03 7.46 -26.01
CA TRP A 31 16.94 6.75 -26.93
C TRP A 31 18.42 7.21 -26.84
N TYR A 32 18.72 8.17 -25.99
CA TYR A 32 20.11 8.71 -25.91
C TYR A 32 21.04 7.89 -25.00
N VAL A 33 20.48 7.14 -24.05
CA VAL A 33 21.29 6.35 -23.11
C VAL A 33 21.84 5.06 -23.75
N LEU A 34 21.14 4.52 -24.76
CA LEU A 34 21.61 3.31 -25.44
C LEU A 34 22.78 3.58 -26.42
N ARG A 35 22.99 4.81 -26.85
CA ARG A 35 24.03 5.17 -27.84
C ARG A 35 25.40 5.46 -27.21
N VAL A 36 25.44 5.70 -25.90
CA VAL A 36 26.71 5.97 -25.20
C VAL A 36 27.38 4.69 -24.72
N MET A 37 26.62 3.60 -24.49
CA MET A 37 27.19 2.32 -24.06
C MET A 37 27.74 1.45 -25.20
N THR A 38 27.46 1.76 -26.45
CA THR A 38 27.98 1.01 -27.64
C THR A 38 29.26 1.59 -28.25
N ARG A 39 29.75 2.73 -27.76
CA ARG A 39 30.96 3.39 -28.32
C ARG A 39 32.27 3.20 -27.53
N GLN A 40 32.25 2.44 -26.45
CA GLN A 40 33.46 2.24 -25.61
C GLN A 40 34.18 0.89 -25.77
N ASN A 41 33.80 0.06 -26.76
CA ASN A 41 34.46 -1.24 -26.97
C ASN A 41 35.18 -1.40 -28.33
N GLU A 42 35.54 -0.31 -28.99
CA GLU A 42 36.41 -0.39 -30.18
C GLU A 42 37.72 0.40 -29.95
N ASN A 43 38.61 -0.14 -29.19
CA ASN A 43 40.06 0.19 -29.30
C ASN A 43 40.87 -0.63 -28.33
N ILE A 44 41.15 -1.90 -28.65
CA ILE A 44 42.42 -2.54 -28.30
C ILE A 44 42.67 -3.61 -29.36
N GLY A 45 43.50 -3.21 -30.33
CA GLY A 45 44.08 -4.14 -31.27
C GLY A 45 45.37 -4.74 -30.72
N VAL A 46 45.51 -6.05 -30.72
CA VAL A 46 46.83 -6.73 -30.63
C VAL A 46 46.87 -7.89 -31.59
N ARG A 47 47.84 -7.74 -32.45
CA ARG A 47 48.54 -8.58 -33.42
C ARG A 47 48.36 -10.09 -33.35
N ALA A 48 48.20 -10.64 -34.54
CA ALA A 48 48.36 -12.03 -34.93
C ALA A 48 49.85 -12.44 -34.91
N GLY A 49 50.09 -13.65 -34.48
CA GLY A 49 51.35 -14.37 -34.58
C GLY A 49 51.12 -15.85 -34.81
N SER A 50 51.56 -16.30 -35.95
CA SER A 50 51.54 -17.63 -36.54
C SER A 50 52.22 -18.71 -35.70
N SER A 51 51.70 -19.94 -35.73
CA SER A 51 52.48 -21.15 -36.10
C SER A 51 51.58 -22.37 -36.33
N ARG A 52 51.84 -22.95 -37.51
CA ARG A 52 51.36 -24.26 -37.95
C ARG A 52 52.21 -25.38 -37.36
N ALA A 53 51.63 -26.52 -37.43
CA ALA A 53 52.23 -27.88 -37.40
C ALA A 53 52.29 -28.59 -36.04
N TRP A 54 51.45 -29.59 -35.91
CA TRP A 54 51.90 -31.00 -35.94
C TRP A 54 50.73 -31.94 -36.19
N LEU A 55 50.93 -32.76 -37.20
CA LEU A 55 50.02 -33.81 -37.69
C LEU A 55 50.39 -35.18 -37.05
N ALA A 56 49.33 -35.98 -36.88
CA ALA A 56 49.25 -37.43 -37.01
C ALA A 56 49.92 -38.35 -35.95
N THR A 57 49.20 -39.17 -35.33
CA THR A 57 49.02 -40.59 -35.44
C THR A 57 48.48 -41.20 -34.15
N HIS A 58 47.40 -41.83 -34.14
CA HIS A 58 47.04 -43.23 -33.92
C HIS A 58 45.54 -43.42 -33.61
N ALA A 59 44.96 -44.21 -34.46
CA ALA A 59 43.61 -44.77 -34.36
C ALA A 59 43.60 -45.93 -33.33
N HIS A 60 42.54 -46.06 -32.58
CA HIS A 60 41.60 -47.16 -32.47
C HIS A 60 40.65 -47.08 -31.29
N ALA A 61 39.37 -47.07 -31.62
CA ALA A 61 38.27 -47.76 -30.96
C ALA A 61 37.86 -47.39 -29.50
N ASN A 62 36.83 -46.61 -29.39
CA ASN A 62 35.58 -47.08 -28.78
C ASN A 62 34.52 -45.95 -28.86
N GLU A 63 33.49 -46.24 -29.66
CA GLU A 63 32.33 -45.36 -29.82
C GLU A 63 31.52 -45.31 -28.54
N ARG A 64 31.38 -44.10 -27.99
CA ARG A 64 30.29 -43.68 -27.17
C ARG A 64 29.75 -42.40 -27.77
N PRO A 65 28.42 -42.18 -27.86
CA PRO A 65 27.86 -41.07 -28.60
C PRO A 65 28.24 -39.73 -27.95
N ALA A 66 28.80 -38.84 -28.75
CA ALA A 66 29.21 -37.49 -28.40
C ALA A 66 27.99 -36.62 -28.18
N PHE A 67 27.77 -36.17 -26.96
CA PHE A 67 26.87 -35.07 -26.64
C PHE A 67 27.31 -33.80 -27.39
N GLY A 68 26.50 -33.37 -28.34
CA GLY A 68 26.71 -32.16 -29.11
C GLY A 68 26.88 -30.91 -28.26
N ARG A 69 28.00 -30.22 -28.43
CA ARG A 69 28.27 -28.89 -27.83
C ARG A 69 27.42 -27.84 -28.48
N SER A 70 26.49 -27.26 -27.73
CA SER A 70 25.74 -26.03 -28.09
C SER A 70 26.50 -24.80 -27.59
N PRO A 71 26.63 -23.70 -28.35
CA PRO A 71 27.38 -22.53 -27.97
C PRO A 71 26.49 -21.52 -27.20
N ARG A 72 26.49 -21.61 -25.89
CA ARG A 72 25.93 -20.59 -24.98
C ARG A 72 26.95 -20.25 -23.91
N GLY A 73 27.86 -19.28 -24.16
CA GLY A 73 29.04 -19.05 -23.36
C GLY A 73 28.86 -18.54 -21.92
N ASP A 74 27.84 -17.74 -21.60
CA ASP A 74 27.73 -17.06 -20.30
C ASP A 74 26.67 -17.68 -19.37
N SER A 75 25.56 -18.16 -19.89
CA SER A 75 24.62 -18.99 -19.12
C SER A 75 25.24 -20.33 -18.67
N LEU A 76 26.15 -20.89 -19.45
CA LEU A 76 26.89 -22.11 -19.14
C LEU A 76 27.87 -21.95 -17.96
N ARG A 77 28.39 -20.75 -17.68
CA ARG A 77 29.28 -20.52 -16.53
C ARG A 77 28.51 -20.51 -15.22
N ALA A 78 27.35 -19.84 -15.16
CA ALA A 78 26.48 -19.82 -13.98
C ALA A 78 25.87 -21.21 -13.71
N MET A 79 25.43 -21.93 -14.74
CA MET A 79 24.94 -23.31 -14.63
C MET A 79 26.04 -24.29 -14.16
N GLY A 80 27.28 -24.06 -14.57
CA GLY A 80 28.44 -24.81 -14.06
C GLY A 80 28.74 -24.56 -12.60
N ALA A 81 28.48 -23.33 -12.10
CA ALA A 81 28.64 -22.99 -10.69
C ALA A 81 27.59 -23.70 -9.81
N MET A 82 26.31 -23.70 -10.23
CA MET A 82 25.24 -24.41 -9.52
C MET A 82 25.49 -25.92 -9.42
N ARG A 83 25.93 -26.53 -10.51
CA ARG A 83 26.34 -27.95 -10.49
C ARG A 83 27.51 -28.20 -9.58
N ARG A 84 28.53 -27.33 -9.55
CA ARG A 84 29.68 -27.45 -8.64
C ARG A 84 29.25 -27.32 -7.19
N TYR A 85 28.35 -26.38 -6.88
CA TYR A 85 27.82 -26.25 -5.54
C TYR A 85 27.00 -27.48 -5.10
N ALA A 86 26.15 -28.01 -5.96
CA ALA A 86 25.40 -29.24 -5.66
C ALA A 86 26.33 -30.45 -5.41
N THR A 87 27.44 -30.56 -6.12
CA THR A 87 28.46 -31.60 -5.84
C THR A 87 29.20 -31.36 -4.53
N LEU A 88 29.52 -30.11 -4.18
CA LEU A 88 30.11 -29.75 -2.88
C LEU A 88 29.13 -30.05 -1.72
N ALA A 89 27.85 -29.69 -1.88
CA ALA A 89 26.79 -30.00 -0.92
C ALA A 89 26.61 -31.51 -0.72
N HIS A 90 26.77 -32.32 -1.80
CA HIS A 90 26.78 -33.77 -1.69
C HIS A 90 27.98 -34.27 -0.90
N ASP A 91 29.20 -33.76 -1.18
CA ASP A 91 30.42 -34.26 -0.57
C ASP A 91 30.53 -33.86 0.91
N ARG A 92 30.06 -32.66 1.30
CA ARG A 92 30.13 -32.13 2.67
C ARG A 92 28.78 -31.52 3.14
N PRO A 93 27.70 -32.34 3.23
CA PRO A 93 26.35 -31.82 3.49
C PRO A 93 26.22 -31.13 4.87
N TRP A 94 26.79 -31.69 5.91
CA TRP A 94 26.73 -31.14 7.26
C TRP A 94 27.52 -29.83 7.42
N THR A 95 28.65 -29.66 6.73
CA THR A 95 29.39 -28.39 6.76
C THR A 95 28.65 -27.29 6.02
N CYS A 96 28.04 -27.59 4.87
CA CYS A 96 27.21 -26.63 4.14
C CYS A 96 25.94 -26.25 4.92
N ALA A 97 25.25 -27.24 5.49
CA ALA A 97 24.06 -26.98 6.31
C ALA A 97 24.41 -26.18 7.57
N GLY A 98 25.50 -26.56 8.27
CA GLY A 98 25.97 -25.86 9.47
C GLY A 98 26.35 -24.41 9.19
N ALA A 99 27.06 -24.13 8.09
CA ALA A 99 27.40 -22.77 7.68
C ALA A 99 26.15 -21.93 7.42
N CYS A 100 25.14 -22.49 6.73
CA CYS A 100 23.86 -21.80 6.52
C CYS A 100 23.12 -21.52 7.83
N VAL A 101 23.05 -22.49 8.75
CA VAL A 101 22.40 -22.30 10.06
C VAL A 101 23.09 -21.22 10.88
N VAL A 102 24.44 -21.20 10.92
CA VAL A 102 25.21 -20.17 11.62
C VAL A 102 24.95 -18.78 10.99
N ALA A 103 24.97 -18.67 9.66
CA ALA A 103 24.67 -17.43 8.97
C ALA A 103 23.25 -16.94 9.29
N CYS A 104 22.24 -17.83 9.22
CA CYS A 104 20.86 -17.52 9.57
C CYS A 104 20.74 -17.06 11.04
N ALA A 105 21.36 -17.76 11.96
CA ALA A 105 21.32 -17.40 13.39
C ALA A 105 21.96 -16.01 13.64
N ALA A 106 23.07 -15.71 12.96
CA ALA A 106 23.73 -14.41 13.04
C ALA A 106 22.83 -13.27 12.50
N ILE A 107 22.11 -13.50 11.39
CA ILE A 107 21.18 -12.53 10.80
C ILE A 107 19.99 -12.28 11.74
N VAL A 108 19.40 -13.36 12.29
CA VAL A 108 18.28 -13.21 13.25
C VAL A 108 18.71 -12.46 14.49
N ALA A 109 19.92 -12.79 15.03
CA ALA A 109 20.47 -12.09 16.18
C ALA A 109 20.72 -10.60 15.88
N ALA A 110 21.26 -10.25 14.72
CA ALA A 110 21.45 -8.87 14.29
C ALA A 110 20.12 -8.12 14.20
N CYS A 111 19.10 -8.72 13.61
CA CYS A 111 17.77 -8.10 13.52
C CYS A 111 17.10 -7.89 14.89
N ALA A 112 17.30 -8.84 15.82
CA ALA A 112 16.74 -8.77 17.16
C ALA A 112 17.45 -7.73 18.03
N LEU A 113 18.80 -7.68 17.98
CA LEU A 113 19.61 -6.76 18.79
C LEU A 113 19.41 -5.29 18.38
N ASP A 114 19.25 -5.02 17.10
CA ASP A 114 19.03 -3.67 16.58
C ASP A 114 17.54 -3.23 16.58
N GLY A 115 16.63 -4.06 17.08
CA GLY A 115 15.20 -3.73 17.12
C GLY A 115 14.56 -3.52 15.74
N MET A 116 15.13 -4.08 14.67
CA MET A 116 14.72 -3.83 13.28
C MET A 116 13.29 -4.26 12.97
N MET A 117 12.67 -5.11 13.79
CA MET A 117 11.30 -5.61 13.62
C MET A 117 10.22 -4.65 14.13
N ALA A 118 10.60 -3.48 14.66
CA ALA A 118 9.64 -2.50 15.12
C ALA A 118 8.88 -1.90 13.93
N PHE A 119 7.55 -1.99 13.97
CA PHE A 119 6.67 -1.32 13.00
C PHE A 119 6.63 0.18 13.26
N THR A 120 6.60 0.96 12.20
CA THR A 120 6.38 2.40 12.25
C THR A 120 4.93 2.66 12.69
N LYS A 121 4.72 3.61 13.58
CA LYS A 121 3.36 4.00 13.98
C LYS A 121 2.59 4.47 12.74
N PRO A 122 1.33 4.02 12.56
CA PRO A 122 0.52 4.47 11.45
C PRO A 122 0.22 5.97 11.59
N THR A 123 0.52 6.72 10.56
CA THR A 123 0.24 8.16 10.50
C THR A 123 -0.49 8.49 9.20
N PRO A 124 -1.41 9.46 9.18
CA PRO A 124 -2.03 9.91 7.94
C PRO A 124 -1.02 10.40 6.89
N ARG A 125 0.16 10.83 7.32
CA ARG A 125 1.23 11.37 6.46
C ARG A 125 1.84 10.34 5.52
N GLU A 126 1.78 9.06 5.85
CA GLU A 126 2.30 7.99 4.97
C GLU A 126 1.58 7.92 3.63
N TRP A 127 0.35 8.45 3.54
CA TRP A 127 -0.49 8.51 2.35
C TRP A 127 -0.44 9.83 1.60
N VAL A 128 0.32 10.81 2.10
CA VAL A 128 0.44 12.14 1.50
C VAL A 128 1.58 12.17 0.49
N LEU A 129 1.30 12.72 -0.70
CA LEU A 129 2.31 12.94 -1.74
C LEU A 129 3.11 14.20 -1.39
N ARG A 130 4.37 14.04 -0.99
CA ARG A 130 5.19 15.13 -0.46
C ARG A 130 5.55 16.20 -1.49
N ASP A 131 5.82 15.77 -2.72
CA ASP A 131 6.34 16.65 -3.79
C ASP A 131 5.24 17.10 -4.75
N ASP A 132 3.97 16.79 -4.44
CA ASP A 132 2.83 17.24 -5.23
C ASP A 132 2.44 18.68 -4.86
N GLU A 133 2.17 19.51 -5.86
CA GLU A 133 1.88 20.94 -5.69
C GLU A 133 0.63 21.20 -4.81
N ALA A 134 -0.45 20.46 -5.05
CA ALA A 134 -1.68 20.62 -4.27
C ALA A 134 -1.48 20.23 -2.81
N THR A 135 -0.70 19.18 -2.53
CA THR A 135 -0.41 18.72 -1.18
C THR A 135 0.59 19.61 -0.45
N THR A 136 1.61 20.13 -1.13
CA THR A 136 2.57 21.10 -0.55
C THR A 136 1.89 22.42 -0.22
N ARG A 137 1.00 22.92 -1.07
CA ARG A 137 0.16 24.10 -0.78
C ARG A 137 -0.77 23.86 0.41
N ALA A 138 -1.36 22.66 0.51
CA ALA A 138 -2.23 22.29 1.62
C ALA A 138 -1.48 22.23 2.95
N ASP A 139 -0.26 21.67 2.97
CA ASP A 139 0.57 21.63 4.17
C ASP A 139 1.08 23.04 4.54
N ALA A 140 1.46 23.87 3.56
CA ALA A 140 1.84 25.26 3.79
C ALA A 140 0.71 26.06 4.43
N GLY A 141 -0.51 25.98 3.91
CA GLY A 141 -1.67 26.66 4.46
C GLY A 141 -1.97 26.25 5.90
N ARG A 142 -1.94 24.94 6.19
CA ARG A 142 -2.13 24.42 7.54
C ARG A 142 -1.07 24.91 8.52
N ARG A 143 0.20 24.94 8.10
CA ARG A 143 1.30 25.44 8.95
C ARG A 143 1.25 26.94 9.11
N GLY A 144 0.93 27.68 8.05
CA GLY A 144 0.74 29.13 8.11
C GLY A 144 -0.34 29.52 9.11
N ALA A 145 -1.50 28.84 9.08
CA ALA A 145 -2.58 29.08 10.03
C ALA A 145 -2.16 28.76 11.49
N ARG A 146 -1.44 27.64 11.72
CA ARG A 146 -0.91 27.29 13.04
C ARG A 146 0.10 28.32 13.54
N LEU A 147 1.05 28.72 12.71
CA LEU A 147 2.04 29.73 13.03
C LEU A 147 1.37 31.08 13.30
N ALA A 148 0.30 31.43 12.59
CA ALA A 148 -0.49 32.63 12.83
C ALA A 148 -1.13 32.65 14.23
N VAL A 149 -1.63 31.53 14.69
CA VAL A 149 -2.20 31.39 16.05
C VAL A 149 -1.10 31.42 17.11
N SER A 150 0.02 30.69 16.89
CA SER A 150 1.11 30.60 17.88
C SER A 150 1.92 31.90 18.01
N SER A 151 2.12 32.64 16.93
CA SER A 151 2.90 33.89 16.95
C SER A 151 2.24 35.05 17.74
N ARG A 152 0.94 34.96 18.02
CA ARG A 152 0.22 35.97 18.83
C ARG A 152 0.30 35.72 20.33
N GLY A 153 0.62 34.49 20.76
CA GLY A 153 0.79 34.15 22.17
C GLY A 153 2.02 34.77 22.83
N VAL A 154 2.98 35.25 22.05
CA VAL A 154 4.20 35.89 22.56
C VAL A 154 4.00 37.40 22.56
N GLY A 155 3.38 37.95 23.62
CA GLY A 155 3.47 39.36 23.89
C GLY A 155 2.19 40.19 24.07
N VAL A 156 0.99 39.63 24.03
CA VAL A 156 -0.24 40.29 24.47
C VAL A 156 -1.00 39.35 25.38
N GLY A 157 -0.91 39.57 26.67
CA GLY A 157 -1.46 38.97 27.85
C GLY A 157 -2.69 38.07 27.86
N ALA A 158 -2.93 37.30 26.87
CA ALA A 158 -3.90 36.20 26.89
C ALA A 158 -3.24 34.99 26.26
N SER A 159 -2.72 34.08 27.04
CA SER A 159 -2.39 32.73 26.63
C SER A 159 -3.68 32.13 26.05
N VAL A 160 -3.70 31.83 24.76
CA VAL A 160 -4.80 31.11 24.10
C VAL A 160 -4.70 29.62 24.46
N GLU A 161 -4.56 29.34 25.76
CA GLU A 161 -4.59 27.97 26.27
C GLU A 161 -5.97 27.40 26.02
N ARG A 162 -6.06 26.29 25.29
CA ARG A 162 -7.33 25.61 25.02
C ARG A 162 -8.40 26.46 24.32
N GLY A 163 -8.00 27.52 23.62
CA GLY A 163 -8.92 28.48 23.02
C GLY A 163 -9.55 28.08 21.72
N LYS A 164 -9.22 26.89 21.18
CA LYS A 164 -9.73 26.44 19.91
C LYS A 164 -10.03 24.93 19.91
N GLU A 165 -11.18 24.57 19.34
CA GLU A 165 -11.53 23.18 19.06
C GLU A 165 -10.57 22.57 18.04
N ASN A 166 -10.05 21.37 18.32
CA ASN A 166 -9.29 20.58 17.38
C ASN A 166 -10.07 19.30 17.06
N VAL A 167 -10.21 18.97 15.76
CA VAL A 167 -10.91 17.77 15.30
C VAL A 167 -10.31 16.49 15.90
N VAL A 168 -8.97 16.44 16.05
CA VAL A 168 -8.27 15.31 16.68
C VAL A 168 -8.60 15.15 18.15
N GLY A 169 -8.90 16.26 18.85
CA GLY A 169 -9.26 16.28 20.26
C GLY A 169 -10.71 15.91 20.54
N THR A 170 -11.62 16.04 19.58
CA THR A 170 -13.06 15.84 19.83
C THR A 170 -13.40 14.40 20.21
N PHE A 171 -14.04 14.21 21.36
CA PHE A 171 -14.61 12.92 21.77
C PHE A 171 -16.10 12.90 21.46
N SER A 172 -16.63 11.81 20.94
CA SER A 172 -18.02 11.72 20.51
C SER A 172 -18.67 10.45 20.97
N PHE A 173 -19.95 10.51 21.38
CA PHE A 173 -20.81 9.37 21.60
C PHE A 173 -21.89 9.25 20.52
N GLN A 174 -22.32 8.02 20.27
CA GLN A 174 -23.55 7.68 19.59
C GLN A 174 -24.30 6.62 20.39
N TRP A 175 -25.59 6.84 20.60
CA TRP A 175 -26.49 5.91 21.25
C TRP A 175 -27.59 5.48 20.30
N GLU A 176 -27.96 4.21 20.31
CA GLU A 176 -28.97 3.63 19.45
C GLU A 176 -29.87 2.69 20.22
N SER A 177 -31.19 2.83 20.04
CA SER A 177 -32.22 1.97 20.60
C SER A 177 -33.49 2.04 19.74
N GLU A 178 -34.57 1.33 20.10
CA GLU A 178 -35.88 1.53 19.50
C GLU A 178 -36.41 2.95 19.75
N ASP A 179 -36.22 3.45 20.97
CA ASP A 179 -36.39 4.86 21.35
C ASP A 179 -35.27 5.22 22.35
N VAL A 180 -34.43 6.20 21.98
CA VAL A 180 -33.32 6.63 22.84
C VAL A 180 -33.72 7.58 23.95
N PHE A 181 -34.85 8.28 23.85
CA PHE A 181 -35.31 9.24 24.82
C PHE A 181 -36.36 8.69 25.81
N THR A 182 -36.19 7.43 26.21
CA THR A 182 -36.87 6.89 27.36
C THR A 182 -36.14 7.22 28.66
N ARG A 183 -36.85 7.32 29.81
CA ARG A 183 -36.25 7.66 31.11
C ARG A 183 -35.06 6.77 31.47
N GLU A 184 -35.19 5.46 31.21
CA GLU A 184 -34.12 4.50 31.48
C GLU A 184 -32.89 4.74 30.59
N HIS A 185 -33.08 4.99 29.29
CA HIS A 185 -32.00 5.22 28.38
C HIS A 185 -31.30 6.55 28.64
N VAL A 186 -32.06 7.62 28.88
CA VAL A 186 -31.48 8.94 29.24
C VAL A 186 -30.64 8.85 30.51
N ARG A 187 -31.10 8.11 31.54
CA ARG A 187 -30.29 7.87 32.75
C ARG A 187 -28.97 7.13 32.43
N ARG A 188 -29.01 6.11 31.60
CA ARG A 188 -27.82 5.38 31.19
C ARG A 188 -26.86 6.24 30.36
N MET A 189 -27.40 7.00 29.42
CA MET A 189 -26.61 7.95 28.64
C MET A 189 -25.93 8.99 29.54
N ALA A 190 -26.65 9.55 30.53
CA ALA A 190 -26.09 10.45 31.54
C ALA A 190 -24.95 9.82 32.34
N GLU A 191 -25.06 8.53 32.70
CA GLU A 191 -23.97 7.81 33.36
C GLU A 191 -22.74 7.61 32.46
N HIS A 192 -22.91 7.44 31.13
CA HIS A 192 -21.80 7.40 30.17
C HIS A 192 -21.15 8.77 30.03
N GLU A 193 -21.95 9.82 29.94
CA GLU A 193 -21.48 11.21 29.83
C GLU A 193 -20.63 11.61 31.05
N ARG A 194 -21.04 11.24 32.27
CA ARG A 194 -20.27 11.48 33.50
C ARG A 194 -18.84 10.92 33.46
N VAL A 195 -18.60 9.84 32.72
CA VAL A 195 -17.24 9.29 32.57
C VAL A 195 -16.33 10.27 31.84
N VAL A 196 -16.89 10.99 30.83
CA VAL A 196 -16.17 12.01 30.08
C VAL A 196 -16.05 13.28 30.92
N LEU A 197 -17.16 13.76 31.48
CA LEU A 197 -17.25 15.03 32.22
C LEU A 197 -16.33 15.06 33.44
N ALA A 198 -16.09 13.92 34.10
CA ALA A 198 -15.17 13.81 35.21
C ALA A 198 -13.73 14.31 34.93
N ARG A 199 -13.36 14.45 33.65
CA ARG A 199 -12.02 14.92 33.22
C ARG A 199 -12.10 16.07 32.22
N TYR A 200 -13.30 16.43 31.79
CA TYR A 200 -13.50 17.35 30.68
C TYR A 200 -13.04 18.78 30.99
N GLU A 201 -13.23 19.24 32.21
CA GLU A 201 -12.84 20.60 32.65
C GLU A 201 -11.36 20.93 32.42
N SER A 202 -10.49 19.89 32.49
CA SER A 202 -9.05 20.06 32.25
C SER A 202 -8.69 20.16 30.79
N PHE A 203 -9.59 19.78 29.89
CA PHE A 203 -9.33 19.64 28.46
C PHE A 203 -10.37 20.33 27.56
N CYS A 204 -11.39 20.93 28.10
CA CYS A 204 -12.42 21.64 27.33
C CYS A 204 -11.87 22.83 26.55
N VAL A 205 -12.57 23.24 25.52
CA VAL A 205 -12.38 24.57 24.91
C VAL A 205 -12.71 25.65 25.94
N LEU A 206 -11.86 26.64 26.10
CA LEU A 206 -12.08 27.77 27.01
C LEU A 206 -12.72 28.93 26.28
N GLU A 207 -13.72 29.58 26.94
CA GLU A 207 -14.24 30.87 26.55
C GLU A 207 -13.36 32.01 27.10
N ASP A 208 -13.66 33.26 26.71
CA ASP A 208 -12.86 34.45 27.06
C ASP A 208 -12.78 34.70 28.58
N ASP A 209 -13.75 34.23 29.35
CA ASP A 209 -13.81 34.33 30.80
C ASP A 209 -13.04 33.21 31.53
N GLY A 210 -12.44 32.26 30.75
CA GLY A 210 -11.70 31.11 31.28
C GLY A 210 -12.57 29.93 31.70
N THR A 211 -13.89 30.00 31.46
CA THR A 211 -14.80 28.87 31.68
C THR A 211 -14.83 27.95 30.47
N CYS A 212 -15.27 26.69 30.66
CA CYS A 212 -15.45 25.77 29.55
C CYS A 212 -16.57 26.20 28.62
N ALA A 213 -16.29 26.21 27.31
CA ALA A 213 -17.32 26.37 26.30
C ALA A 213 -18.34 25.20 26.38
N PRO A 214 -19.64 25.45 26.09
CA PRO A 214 -20.66 24.44 26.14
C PRO A 214 -20.34 23.27 25.17
N TYR A 215 -20.43 22.06 25.66
CA TYR A 215 -20.36 20.87 24.81
C TYR A 215 -21.72 20.56 24.17
N LEU A 216 -21.68 19.82 23.06
CA LEU A 216 -22.88 19.48 22.30
C LEU A 216 -23.46 18.14 22.80
N SER A 217 -24.47 18.19 23.67
CA SER A 217 -25.17 17.00 24.15
C SER A 217 -26.68 17.24 24.21
N PRO A 218 -27.52 16.31 23.73
CA PRO A 218 -28.96 16.41 23.90
C PRO A 218 -29.38 16.26 25.35
N LEU A 219 -28.52 15.70 26.21
CA LEU A 219 -28.83 15.44 27.61
C LEU A 219 -28.96 16.69 28.46
N SER A 220 -28.38 17.81 28.01
CA SER A 220 -28.51 19.13 28.69
C SER A 220 -29.96 19.55 28.84
N HIS A 221 -30.87 19.10 27.97
CA HIS A 221 -32.29 19.44 28.04
C HIS A 221 -33.10 18.60 29.04
N PHE A 222 -32.48 17.55 29.62
CA PHE A 222 -33.16 16.64 30.56
C PHE A 222 -32.71 16.80 32.01
N TYR A 223 -31.88 17.77 32.33
CA TYR A 223 -31.49 18.10 33.69
C TYR A 223 -32.33 19.21 34.29
N VAL A 224 -32.59 19.14 35.59
CA VAL A 224 -33.31 20.19 36.36
C VAL A 224 -32.34 21.21 36.93
N GLY A 225 -32.29 22.43 36.39
CA GLY A 225 -31.36 23.47 36.81
C GLY A 225 -29.91 23.07 36.57
N ASP A 226 -28.99 23.55 37.41
CA ASP A 226 -27.56 23.21 37.39
C ASP A 226 -27.24 21.91 38.13
N GLY A 227 -28.24 21.06 38.38
CA GLY A 227 -28.13 19.87 39.19
C GLY A 227 -28.00 18.57 38.38
N ASP A 228 -27.64 17.49 39.08
CA ASP A 228 -27.51 16.12 38.54
C ASP A 228 -28.87 15.37 38.42
N GLU A 229 -29.99 16.02 38.68
CA GLU A 229 -31.32 15.44 38.78
C GLU A 229 -32.02 15.52 37.40
N LEU A 230 -32.45 14.36 36.89
CA LEU A 230 -33.19 14.27 35.62
C LEU A 230 -34.65 14.68 35.81
N VAL A 231 -35.24 15.31 34.81
CA VAL A 231 -36.68 15.63 34.76
C VAL A 231 -37.54 14.34 34.87
N ASP A 232 -38.68 14.46 35.52
CA ASP A 232 -39.57 13.32 35.70
C ASP A 232 -40.24 12.86 34.39
N ASP A 233 -40.63 13.82 33.53
CA ASP A 233 -41.28 13.56 32.23
C ASP A 233 -40.28 13.73 31.08
N VAL A 234 -39.37 12.77 30.92
CA VAL A 234 -38.36 12.74 29.86
C VAL A 234 -39.00 12.67 28.47
N GLU A 235 -40.05 11.85 28.29
CA GLU A 235 -40.74 11.68 27.01
C GLU A 235 -41.53 12.92 26.60
N GLY A 236 -42.08 13.68 27.57
CA GLY A 236 -42.72 14.96 27.33
C GLY A 236 -41.69 16.00 26.86
N VAL A 237 -40.54 16.11 27.56
CA VAL A 237 -39.47 17.04 27.17
C VAL A 237 -38.91 16.68 25.79
N ALA A 238 -38.71 15.39 25.49
CA ALA A 238 -38.23 14.97 24.18
C ALA A 238 -39.19 15.42 23.05
N ARG A 239 -40.51 15.23 23.24
CA ARG A 239 -41.52 15.70 22.28
C ARG A 239 -41.59 17.20 22.15
N ASP A 240 -41.50 17.92 23.27
CA ASP A 240 -41.61 19.38 23.26
C ASP A 240 -40.36 20.07 22.70
N VAL A 241 -39.17 19.59 22.98
CA VAL A 241 -37.93 20.20 22.56
C VAL A 241 -37.58 19.74 21.14
N PHE A 242 -37.53 18.45 20.93
CA PHE A 242 -36.99 17.91 19.69
C PHE A 242 -38.01 17.74 18.55
N ALA A 243 -39.19 17.18 18.85
CA ALA A 243 -40.15 16.92 17.79
C ALA A 243 -40.77 18.23 17.21
N LYS A 244 -40.99 19.24 18.07
CA LYS A 244 -41.49 20.56 17.60
C LYS A 244 -40.44 21.37 16.84
N ASN A 245 -39.18 21.12 17.05
CA ASN A 245 -38.05 21.84 16.47
C ASN A 245 -37.07 20.94 15.74
N ALA A 246 -37.56 19.89 15.06
CA ALA A 246 -36.73 18.85 14.41
C ALA A 246 -35.70 19.43 13.42
N SER A 247 -36.01 20.51 12.74
CA SER A 247 -35.11 21.19 11.82
C SER A 247 -33.91 21.86 12.55
N LEU A 248 -34.12 22.35 13.76
CA LEU A 248 -33.07 22.98 14.56
C LEU A 248 -32.18 21.92 15.25
N TYR A 249 -32.77 20.84 15.72
CA TYR A 249 -32.09 19.78 16.44
C TYR A 249 -31.70 18.58 15.56
N GLY A 250 -31.78 18.70 14.23
CA GLY A 250 -31.43 17.64 13.27
C GLY A 250 -30.04 17.05 13.47
N TYR A 251 -29.14 17.76 14.13
CA TYR A 251 -27.83 17.25 14.54
C TYR A 251 -27.94 16.06 15.51
N PHE A 252 -28.92 16.09 16.44
CA PHE A 252 -29.11 15.09 17.48
C PHE A 252 -30.11 13.98 17.13
N LEU A 253 -30.90 14.16 16.09
CA LEU A 253 -32.05 13.31 15.79
C LEU A 253 -31.70 12.33 14.65
N GLY A 254 -31.08 11.22 14.97
CA GLY A 254 -30.82 10.14 14.00
C GLY A 254 -31.95 9.11 14.00
N LYS A 255 -32.29 8.57 12.82
CA LYS A 255 -33.41 7.63 12.62
C LYS A 255 -34.72 8.15 13.22
N TYR A 256 -34.98 9.43 12.99
CA TYR A 256 -36.18 10.12 13.50
C TYR A 256 -37.40 9.76 12.64
N ASP A 257 -38.47 9.33 13.31
CA ASP A 257 -39.77 9.08 12.71
C ASP A 257 -40.71 10.25 12.97
N GLU A 258 -41.06 11.00 11.94
CA GLU A 258 -41.91 12.19 12.03
C GLU A 258 -43.36 11.86 12.46
N GLU A 259 -43.86 10.64 12.17
CA GLU A 259 -45.23 10.24 12.49
C GLU A 259 -45.38 9.91 13.96
N THR A 260 -44.41 9.19 14.54
CA THR A 260 -44.48 8.72 15.93
C THR A 260 -43.72 9.63 16.91
N GLY A 261 -42.82 10.48 16.39
CA GLY A 261 -41.93 11.33 17.19
C GLY A 261 -40.80 10.55 17.87
N VAL A 262 -40.60 9.28 17.50
CA VAL A 262 -39.58 8.39 18.09
C VAL A 262 -38.23 8.69 17.47
N VAL A 263 -37.19 8.68 18.32
CA VAL A 263 -35.79 8.88 17.92
C VAL A 263 -35.01 7.59 18.12
N GLY A 264 -34.63 6.95 17.05
CA GLY A 264 -33.88 5.67 17.08
C GLY A 264 -32.41 5.84 17.39
N MET A 265 -31.84 7.05 17.20
CA MET A 265 -30.41 7.30 17.45
C MET A 265 -30.16 8.75 17.86
N THR A 266 -29.20 8.94 18.78
CA THR A 266 -28.74 10.27 19.17
C THR A 266 -27.22 10.30 19.35
N ARG A 267 -26.64 11.51 19.43
CA ARG A 267 -25.19 11.69 19.61
C ARG A 267 -24.86 12.88 20.48
N ALA A 268 -23.64 12.83 21.06
CA ALA A 268 -23.05 13.97 21.77
C ALA A 268 -21.59 14.19 21.34
N LYS A 269 -21.10 15.41 21.46
CA LYS A 269 -19.76 15.83 21.07
C LYS A 269 -19.12 16.68 22.16
N TYR A 270 -17.89 16.34 22.52
CA TYR A 270 -17.11 16.99 23.56
C TYR A 270 -15.82 17.52 22.92
N PRO A 271 -15.80 18.76 22.44
CA PRO A 271 -14.61 19.35 21.84
C PRO A 271 -13.53 19.58 22.87
N VAL A 272 -12.29 19.25 22.51
CA VAL A 272 -11.11 19.43 23.36
C VAL A 272 -10.36 20.65 22.90
N GLY A 273 -10.05 21.55 23.84
CA GLY A 273 -9.32 22.78 23.57
C GLY A 273 -7.83 22.54 23.34
N THR A 274 -7.28 23.20 22.33
CA THR A 274 -5.84 23.21 22.01
C THR A 274 -5.39 24.66 21.71
N PRO A 275 -4.10 24.99 21.81
CA PRO A 275 -2.99 24.17 22.28
C PRO A 275 -3.01 23.92 23.79
N LEU A 276 -2.46 22.79 24.23
CA LEU A 276 -2.13 22.51 25.61
C LEU A 276 -0.79 23.17 25.94
N LEU A 277 -0.69 23.80 27.10
CA LEU A 277 0.52 24.50 27.53
C LEU A 277 1.19 23.73 28.67
N ALA A 278 2.52 23.60 28.62
CA ALA A 278 3.32 23.08 29.72
C ALA A 278 4.00 24.22 30.50
N THR A 279 4.16 24.06 31.80
CA THR A 279 5.06 24.91 32.62
C THR A 279 6.47 24.37 32.51
N ASP A 280 7.43 25.22 32.15
CA ASP A 280 8.85 24.86 32.16
C ASP A 280 9.33 24.69 33.63
N ASP A 281 9.67 23.45 33.98
CA ASP A 281 10.16 23.07 35.30
C ASP A 281 11.59 23.60 35.51
N GLY A 282 11.74 24.78 36.02
CA GLY A 282 13.00 25.11 36.65
C GLY A 282 13.56 26.51 36.54
N THR A 283 12.95 27.48 35.91
CA THR A 283 13.45 28.88 35.99
C THR A 283 12.32 29.90 36.12
N ARG A 284 12.61 30.96 36.89
CA ARG A 284 11.77 32.03 37.40
C ARG A 284 10.94 32.87 36.39
N SER A 285 10.62 32.34 35.24
CA SER A 285 9.69 32.94 34.30
C SER A 285 8.60 31.91 34.02
N SER A 286 7.41 32.16 34.53
CA SER A 286 6.19 31.37 34.28
C SER A 286 5.68 31.57 32.87
N MET A 287 6.53 31.37 31.87
CA MET A 287 6.15 31.36 30.48
C MET A 287 5.61 30.00 30.15
N LYS A 288 4.32 29.87 29.96
CA LYS A 288 3.67 28.67 29.47
C LYS A 288 4.01 28.54 27.98
N ILE A 289 4.65 27.43 27.61
CA ILE A 289 5.04 27.14 26.23
C ILE A 289 4.05 26.13 25.66
N ALA A 290 3.57 26.39 24.45
CA ALA A 290 2.72 25.43 23.75
C ALA A 290 3.49 24.11 23.50
N LEU A 291 2.90 22.98 23.88
CA LEU A 291 3.44 21.67 23.60
C LEU A 291 3.50 21.45 22.07
N ASP A 292 4.51 20.73 21.59
CA ASP A 292 4.53 20.26 20.23
C ASP A 292 3.40 19.27 19.96
N ASP A 293 3.07 19.02 18.69
CA ASP A 293 1.95 18.17 18.31
C ASP A 293 2.03 16.78 18.95
N ASP A 294 3.23 16.17 19.01
CA ASP A 294 3.44 14.82 19.54
C ASP A 294 3.30 14.79 21.08
N ALA A 295 3.68 15.85 21.75
CA ALA A 295 3.48 15.98 23.19
C ALA A 295 2.00 16.23 23.51
N GLN A 296 1.29 17.05 22.73
CA GLN A 296 -0.14 17.26 22.89
C GLN A 296 -0.92 15.95 22.70
N GLU A 297 -0.64 15.19 21.64
CA GLU A 297 -1.27 13.88 21.40
C GLU A 297 -1.02 12.91 22.56
N ARG A 298 0.19 12.86 23.10
CA ARG A 298 0.53 12.00 24.26
C ARG A 298 -0.27 12.38 25.49
N VAL A 299 -0.31 13.67 25.84
CA VAL A 299 -1.07 14.15 27.00
C VAL A 299 -2.56 13.86 26.85
N LEU A 300 -3.14 14.13 25.67
CA LEU A 300 -4.54 13.81 25.39
C LEU A 300 -4.83 12.32 25.50
N LEU A 301 -3.94 11.46 25.00
CA LEU A 301 -4.09 10.01 25.10
C LEU A 301 -3.96 9.51 26.53
N GLU A 302 -2.93 9.95 27.25
CA GLU A 302 -2.61 9.39 28.56
C GLU A 302 -3.52 9.91 29.69
N GLU A 303 -3.86 11.19 29.66
CA GLU A 303 -4.58 11.85 30.75
C GLU A 303 -6.09 11.96 30.51
N PHE A 304 -6.53 12.06 29.26
CA PHE A 304 -7.95 12.20 28.92
C PHE A 304 -8.53 10.91 28.31
N LEU A 305 -8.06 10.46 27.14
CA LEU A 305 -8.72 9.44 26.35
C LEU A 305 -8.57 8.02 26.93
N ASN A 306 -7.35 7.60 27.29
CA ASN A 306 -7.11 6.25 27.81
C ASN A 306 -7.81 5.98 29.15
N PRO A 307 -7.93 6.92 30.10
CA PRO A 307 -8.70 6.73 31.29
C PRO A 307 -10.21 6.57 31.02
N ILE A 308 -10.77 7.36 30.10
CA ILE A 308 -12.16 7.23 29.65
C ILE A 308 -12.37 5.88 28.99
N GLU A 309 -11.53 5.50 28.02
CA GLU A 309 -11.61 4.22 27.32
C GLU A 309 -11.56 3.04 28.29
N ARG A 310 -10.65 3.04 29.26
CA ARG A 310 -10.51 1.97 30.27
C ARG A 310 -11.77 1.85 31.11
N GLU A 311 -12.38 2.95 31.51
CA GLU A 311 -13.62 2.93 32.30
C GLU A 311 -14.80 2.38 31.49
N LEU A 312 -14.94 2.82 30.22
CA LEU A 312 -15.95 2.30 29.30
C LEU A 312 -15.75 0.81 29.02
N PHE A 313 -14.51 0.35 28.77
CA PHE A 313 -14.22 -1.07 28.58
C PHE A 313 -14.58 -1.90 29.82
N ARG A 314 -14.32 -1.38 31.04
CA ARG A 314 -14.69 -2.06 32.29
C ARG A 314 -16.19 -2.13 32.41
N ARG A 315 -16.91 -1.05 32.19
CA ARG A 315 -18.37 -0.97 32.26
C ARG A 315 -19.05 -1.96 31.30
N PHE A 316 -18.62 -2.01 30.06
CA PHE A 316 -19.20 -2.90 29.05
C PHE A 316 -18.55 -4.29 29.02
N SER A 317 -17.64 -4.62 29.93
CA SER A 317 -16.90 -5.89 29.98
C SER A 317 -16.20 -6.22 28.65
N MET A 318 -15.71 -5.19 27.96
CA MET A 318 -15.01 -5.35 26.69
C MET A 318 -13.57 -5.79 26.95
N THR A 319 -13.21 -6.97 26.42
CA THR A 319 -11.88 -7.55 26.60
C THR A 319 -11.16 -7.70 25.29
N SER A 320 -9.85 -7.40 25.29
CA SER A 320 -8.99 -7.73 24.16
C SER A 320 -8.39 -9.11 24.28
N SER A 321 -8.11 -9.73 23.15
CA SER A 321 -7.32 -10.97 23.06
C SER A 321 -6.23 -10.79 22.00
N ILE A 322 -5.30 -11.76 21.91
CA ILE A 322 -4.23 -11.76 20.91
C ILE A 322 -4.78 -11.68 19.48
N VAL A 323 -6.02 -12.17 19.26
CA VAL A 323 -6.62 -12.26 17.92
C VAL A 323 -7.90 -11.42 17.78
N LYS A 324 -8.21 -10.54 18.72
CA LYS A 324 -9.45 -9.75 18.69
C LYS A 324 -9.31 -8.43 19.44
N SER A 325 -9.57 -7.29 18.73
CA SER A 325 -9.71 -5.98 19.37
C SER A 325 -10.94 -5.94 20.29
N PRO A 326 -10.89 -5.20 21.42
CA PRO A 326 -12.05 -4.97 22.28
C PRO A 326 -13.22 -4.33 21.51
N TYR A 327 -12.95 -3.48 20.54
CA TYR A 327 -13.96 -2.84 19.69
C TYR A 327 -14.72 -3.78 18.73
N MET A 328 -14.32 -5.06 18.64
CA MET A 328 -15.13 -6.11 17.99
C MET A 328 -16.30 -6.58 18.84
N SER A 329 -16.42 -6.10 20.07
CA SER A 329 -17.54 -6.36 20.96
C SER A 329 -18.51 -5.19 20.93
N SER A 330 -19.81 -5.43 21.02
CA SER A 330 -20.80 -4.35 21.11
C SER A 330 -20.93 -3.89 22.56
N ALA A 331 -20.79 -2.57 22.79
CA ALA A 331 -21.09 -1.95 24.06
C ALA A 331 -22.62 -1.80 24.19
N ARG A 332 -23.25 -2.70 24.95
CA ARG A 332 -24.71 -2.74 25.10
C ARG A 332 -25.14 -2.84 26.56
N GLU A 333 -26.10 -2.02 26.93
CA GLU A 333 -26.80 -2.09 28.23
C GLU A 333 -28.30 -2.24 27.98
N GLY A 334 -28.85 -3.45 28.15
CA GLY A 334 -30.21 -3.75 27.73
C GLY A 334 -30.41 -3.60 26.25
N ASN A 335 -31.34 -2.72 25.80
CA ASN A 335 -31.57 -2.40 24.40
C ASN A 335 -30.72 -1.23 23.89
N LEU A 336 -30.10 -0.47 24.80
CA LEU A 336 -29.25 0.66 24.42
C LEU A 336 -27.87 0.19 23.94
N ILE A 337 -27.52 0.54 22.72
CA ILE A 337 -26.18 0.33 22.13
C ILE A 337 -25.43 1.65 22.22
N THR A 338 -24.25 1.62 22.81
CA THR A 338 -23.37 2.80 22.95
C THR A 338 -22.15 2.64 22.07
N ARG A 339 -21.82 3.68 21.31
CA ARG A 339 -20.59 3.76 20.51
C ARG A 339 -19.89 5.06 20.86
N TRP A 340 -18.56 5.05 20.79
CA TRP A 340 -17.76 6.27 20.95
C TRP A 340 -16.65 6.30 19.92
N ASP A 341 -16.16 7.50 19.65
CA ASP A 341 -15.13 7.73 18.65
C ASP A 341 -14.25 8.94 19.02
N ASN A 342 -12.99 8.81 18.67
CA ASN A 342 -11.99 9.88 18.63
C ASN A 342 -10.86 9.46 17.69
N GLU A 343 -10.26 10.41 16.99
CA GLU A 343 -9.21 10.16 16.00
C GLU A 343 -8.00 9.44 16.60
N LEU A 344 -7.50 9.86 17.76
CA LEU A 344 -6.36 9.24 18.43
C LEU A 344 -6.67 7.82 18.92
N LEU A 345 -7.90 7.56 19.38
CA LEU A 345 -8.34 6.21 19.75
C LEU A 345 -8.41 5.31 18.52
N ARG A 346 -8.83 5.83 17.37
CA ARG A 346 -8.81 5.08 16.09
C ARG A 346 -7.39 4.68 15.71
N GLN A 347 -6.43 5.60 15.83
CA GLN A 347 -5.02 5.30 15.55
C GLN A 347 -4.47 4.24 16.53
N GLN A 348 -4.74 4.36 17.81
CA GLN A 348 -4.30 3.41 18.83
C GLN A 348 -4.92 2.03 18.63
N ASP A 349 -6.21 1.95 18.31
CA ASP A 349 -6.86 0.67 18.03
C ASP A 349 -6.39 0.06 16.71
N SER A 350 -6.05 0.86 15.72
CA SER A 350 -5.41 0.40 14.50
C SER A 350 -4.13 -0.40 14.79
N GLU A 351 -3.27 0.08 15.69
CA GLU A 351 -2.09 -0.67 16.12
C GLU A 351 -2.44 -1.99 16.82
N ARG A 352 -3.48 -2.00 17.66
CA ARG A 352 -3.96 -3.22 18.33
C ARG A 352 -4.47 -4.25 17.32
N VAL A 353 -5.26 -3.79 16.37
CA VAL A 353 -5.82 -4.63 15.30
C VAL A 353 -4.71 -5.21 14.42
N ILE A 354 -3.70 -4.43 14.05
CA ILE A 354 -2.58 -4.92 13.26
C ILE A 354 -1.81 -6.01 13.97
N LYS A 355 -1.51 -5.81 15.27
CA LYS A 355 -0.85 -6.85 16.09
C LYS A 355 -1.70 -8.13 16.16
N SER A 356 -3.01 -7.99 16.30
CA SER A 356 -3.98 -9.09 16.27
C SER A 356 -3.99 -9.80 14.91
N ASP A 357 -4.01 -9.05 13.82
CA ASP A 357 -4.05 -9.59 12.47
C ASP A 357 -2.74 -10.28 12.09
N LEU A 358 -1.59 -9.75 12.53
CA LEU A 358 -0.30 -10.42 12.39
C LEU A 358 -0.23 -11.76 13.14
N ALA A 359 -0.98 -11.97 14.21
CA ALA A 359 -1.03 -13.26 14.89
C ALA A 359 -1.62 -14.37 13.98
N TRP A 360 -2.48 -14.05 13.03
CA TRP A 360 -2.99 -14.99 12.02
C TRP A 360 -1.89 -15.51 11.09
N THR A 361 -0.74 -14.84 11.01
CA THR A 361 0.45 -15.35 10.28
C THR A 361 0.90 -16.70 10.84
N ILE A 362 0.83 -16.89 12.15
CA ILE A 362 1.19 -18.16 12.80
C ILE A 362 0.26 -19.28 12.31
N ALA A 363 -1.03 -19.00 12.20
CA ALA A 363 -2.00 -19.97 11.65
C ALA A 363 -1.71 -20.27 10.17
N SER A 364 -1.34 -19.24 9.39
CA SER A 364 -0.94 -19.39 7.98
C SER A 364 0.32 -20.25 7.84
N ILE A 365 1.35 -20.01 8.65
CA ILE A 365 2.57 -20.84 8.68
C ILE A 365 2.22 -22.29 8.99
N GLY A 366 1.36 -22.54 9.99
CA GLY A 366 0.94 -23.89 10.38
C GLY A 366 0.16 -24.62 9.28
N ALA A 367 -0.80 -23.93 8.65
CA ALA A 367 -1.61 -24.50 7.58
C ALA A 367 -0.78 -24.83 6.33
N VAL A 368 0.09 -23.91 5.91
CA VAL A 368 1.00 -24.13 4.79
C VAL A 368 1.99 -25.25 5.09
N TRP A 369 2.56 -25.30 6.30
CA TRP A 369 3.46 -26.37 6.70
C TRP A 369 2.78 -27.75 6.68
N VAL A 370 1.54 -27.85 7.18
CA VAL A 370 0.74 -29.10 7.12
C VAL A 370 0.51 -29.50 5.66
N TYR A 371 0.15 -28.56 4.80
CA TYR A 371 -0.03 -28.89 3.37
C TYR A 371 1.28 -29.32 2.69
N MET A 372 2.40 -28.64 3.00
CA MET A 372 3.73 -29.06 2.53
C MET A 372 4.05 -30.49 2.98
N LEU A 373 3.70 -30.84 4.24
CA LEU A 373 3.89 -32.18 4.77
C LEU A 373 3.06 -33.22 3.99
N LEU A 374 1.81 -32.90 3.67
CA LEU A 374 0.94 -33.76 2.87
C LEU A 374 1.43 -33.92 1.44
N SER A 375 1.96 -32.86 0.83
CA SER A 375 2.45 -32.87 -0.55
C SER A 375 3.80 -33.57 -0.70
N THR A 376 4.78 -33.24 0.16
CA THR A 376 6.13 -33.83 0.12
C THR A 376 6.23 -35.21 0.77
N GLN A 377 5.26 -35.53 1.65
CA GLN A 377 5.22 -36.72 2.49
C GLN A 377 6.49 -36.92 3.34
N SER A 378 7.19 -35.85 3.65
CA SER A 378 8.40 -35.83 4.46
C SER A 378 8.36 -34.69 5.48
N LEU A 379 8.38 -35.04 6.76
CA LEU A 379 8.44 -34.08 7.86
C LEU A 379 9.71 -33.24 7.79
N PHE A 380 10.84 -33.87 7.47
CA PHE A 380 12.12 -33.18 7.39
C PHE A 380 12.16 -32.15 6.26
N ILE A 381 11.78 -32.55 5.04
CA ILE A 381 11.78 -31.66 3.85
C ILE A 381 10.79 -30.51 4.05
N SER A 382 9.60 -30.79 4.56
CA SER A 382 8.58 -29.74 4.84
C SER A 382 9.09 -28.74 5.90
N SER A 383 9.74 -29.24 6.96
CA SER A 383 10.27 -28.35 8.01
C SER A 383 11.45 -27.52 7.54
N VAL A 384 12.37 -28.09 6.75
CA VAL A 384 13.48 -27.35 6.15
C VAL A 384 12.95 -26.32 5.14
N GLY A 385 11.98 -26.70 4.30
CA GLY A 385 11.34 -25.79 3.36
C GLY A 385 10.68 -24.60 4.08
N MET A 386 9.92 -24.88 5.13
CA MET A 386 9.31 -23.79 5.94
C MET A 386 10.38 -22.90 6.58
N LEU A 387 11.48 -23.48 7.10
CA LEU A 387 12.58 -22.71 7.65
C LEU A 387 13.22 -21.78 6.60
N ILE A 388 13.41 -22.25 5.37
CA ILE A 388 13.95 -21.45 4.25
C ILE A 388 13.04 -20.24 3.98
N ILE A 389 11.74 -20.45 3.92
CA ILE A 389 10.74 -19.37 3.68
C ILE A 389 10.81 -18.36 4.83
N LEU A 390 10.77 -18.83 6.07
CA LEU A 390 10.80 -17.95 7.24
C LEU A 390 12.10 -17.16 7.37
N MET A 391 13.22 -17.72 6.91
CA MET A 391 14.52 -17.05 6.93
C MET A 391 14.65 -15.96 5.87
N SER A 392 13.84 -15.99 4.82
CA SER A 392 13.85 -14.91 3.81
C SER A 392 13.47 -13.55 4.39
N PHE A 393 12.59 -13.52 5.40
CA PHE A 393 12.13 -12.29 6.04
C PHE A 393 13.26 -11.56 6.81
N PRO A 394 13.93 -12.14 7.82
CA PRO A 394 15.01 -11.45 8.52
C PRO A 394 16.17 -11.09 7.59
N CYS A 395 16.47 -11.92 6.58
CA CYS A 395 17.50 -11.61 5.58
C CYS A 395 17.12 -10.34 4.78
N ALA A 396 15.88 -10.27 4.30
CA ALA A 396 15.39 -9.12 3.57
C ALA A 396 15.30 -7.87 4.46
N LEU A 397 14.86 -8.02 5.70
CA LEU A 397 14.73 -6.91 6.64
C LEU A 397 16.10 -6.29 6.97
N LEU A 398 17.14 -7.12 7.12
CA LEU A 398 18.52 -6.65 7.30
C LEU A 398 18.98 -5.80 6.11
N ILE A 399 18.73 -6.27 4.88
CA ILE A 399 19.06 -5.52 3.65
C ILE A 399 18.24 -4.22 3.59
N TYR A 400 16.95 -4.30 3.85
CA TYR A 400 16.02 -3.18 3.81
C TYR A 400 16.43 -2.05 4.76
N ARG A 401 16.76 -2.40 6.02
CA ARG A 401 17.14 -1.42 7.04
C ARG A 401 18.59 -0.93 6.90
N LYS A 402 19.55 -1.84 6.64
CA LYS A 402 20.99 -1.50 6.70
C LYS A 402 21.59 -1.16 5.34
N VAL A 403 21.15 -1.80 4.25
CA VAL A 403 21.70 -1.56 2.92
C VAL A 403 20.93 -0.44 2.22
N TYR A 404 19.62 -0.49 2.25
CA TYR A 404 18.80 0.57 1.62
C TYR A 404 18.56 1.76 2.56
N GLY A 405 18.81 1.62 3.86
CA GLY A 405 18.65 2.69 4.84
C GLY A 405 17.20 3.14 5.04
N ILE A 406 16.21 2.25 4.79
CA ILE A 406 14.79 2.59 4.86
C ILE A 406 14.29 2.39 6.30
N PRO A 407 13.95 3.47 7.05
CA PRO A 407 13.45 3.36 8.41
C PRO A 407 11.97 2.98 8.50
N TYR A 408 11.21 3.14 7.42
CA TYR A 408 9.77 2.90 7.37
C TYR A 408 9.46 1.40 7.31
N LEU A 409 8.57 0.94 8.19
CA LEU A 409 8.01 -0.42 8.20
C LEU A 409 6.52 -0.32 8.56
N GLY A 410 5.69 0.02 7.60
CA GLY A 410 4.25 0.25 7.81
C GLY A 410 3.42 -1.03 7.79
N ASN A 411 2.13 -0.86 8.00
CA ASN A 411 1.17 -1.95 8.13
C ASN A 411 1.05 -2.80 6.86
N ILE A 412 1.03 -2.15 5.69
CA ILE A 412 0.98 -2.82 4.39
C ILE A 412 2.25 -3.62 4.14
N THR A 413 3.39 -3.13 4.62
CA THR A 413 4.67 -3.83 4.50
C THR A 413 4.63 -5.20 5.21
N GLY A 414 3.85 -5.33 6.32
CA GLY A 414 3.62 -6.60 7.01
C GLY A 414 2.88 -7.64 6.16
N LEU A 415 2.08 -7.23 5.16
CA LEU A 415 1.41 -8.13 4.21
C LEU A 415 2.42 -8.96 3.39
N SER A 416 3.64 -8.44 3.18
CA SER A 416 4.71 -9.15 2.46
C SER A 416 4.94 -10.56 3.01
N LEU A 417 4.83 -10.73 4.33
CA LEU A 417 5.06 -12.03 4.97
C LEU A 417 4.02 -13.08 4.54
N PHE A 418 2.73 -12.72 4.46
CA PHE A 418 1.68 -13.63 4.00
C PHE A 418 1.82 -13.98 2.53
N VAL A 419 2.14 -13.00 1.71
CA VAL A 419 2.30 -13.18 0.25
C VAL A 419 3.49 -14.07 -0.03
N VAL A 420 4.65 -13.77 0.56
CA VAL A 420 5.89 -14.55 0.31
C VAL A 420 5.81 -15.95 0.93
N LEU A 421 5.05 -16.13 2.03
CA LEU A 421 4.79 -17.46 2.59
C LEU A 421 4.09 -18.38 1.56
N GLY A 422 3.10 -17.85 0.85
CA GLY A 422 2.40 -18.59 -0.20
C GLY A 422 3.28 -18.90 -1.41
N ILE A 423 3.96 -17.87 -1.94
CA ILE A 423 4.81 -18.00 -3.13
C ILE A 423 6.03 -18.89 -2.87
N GLY A 424 6.62 -18.79 -1.67
CA GLY A 424 7.88 -19.47 -1.35
C GLY A 424 7.82 -20.99 -1.37
N CYS A 425 6.61 -21.57 -1.25
CA CYS A 425 6.43 -23.01 -1.34
C CYS A 425 6.64 -23.55 -2.75
N ASP A 426 6.39 -22.72 -3.78
CA ASP A 426 6.49 -23.12 -5.18
C ASP A 426 7.90 -23.60 -5.52
N ASP A 427 8.90 -22.80 -5.19
CA ASP A 427 10.31 -23.14 -5.41
C ASP A 427 10.70 -24.48 -4.77
N ILE A 428 10.17 -24.75 -3.57
CA ILE A 428 10.44 -25.98 -2.83
C ILE A 428 9.80 -27.18 -3.51
N PHE A 429 8.56 -27.05 -3.99
CA PHE A 429 7.89 -28.12 -4.74
C PHE A 429 8.60 -28.42 -6.06
N VAL A 430 9.03 -27.41 -6.81
CA VAL A 430 9.77 -27.57 -8.06
C VAL A 430 11.10 -28.29 -7.81
N LEU A 431 11.85 -27.93 -6.76
CA LEU A 431 13.10 -28.58 -6.39
C LEU A 431 12.88 -30.03 -5.94
N TRP A 432 11.87 -30.25 -5.08
CA TRP A 432 11.57 -31.57 -4.54
C TRP A 432 11.06 -32.55 -5.61
N HIS A 433 10.08 -32.13 -6.43
CA HIS A 433 9.56 -32.96 -7.50
C HIS A 433 10.62 -33.25 -8.58
N SER A 434 11.45 -32.26 -8.93
CA SER A 434 12.56 -32.48 -9.85
C SER A 434 13.54 -33.55 -9.33
N PHE A 435 13.84 -33.53 -8.04
CA PHE A 435 14.69 -34.54 -7.42
C PHE A 435 14.05 -35.94 -7.38
N THR A 436 12.76 -36.02 -7.01
CA THR A 436 12.04 -37.29 -6.94
C THR A 436 11.84 -37.94 -8.31
N GLN A 437 11.68 -37.13 -9.36
CA GLN A 437 11.50 -37.56 -10.73
C GLN A 437 12.83 -37.91 -11.42
N THR A 438 13.99 -37.55 -10.84
CA THR A 438 15.32 -37.91 -11.38
C THR A 438 15.81 -39.18 -10.70
N THR A 439 15.64 -40.34 -11.37
CA THR A 439 15.95 -41.64 -10.77
C THR A 439 17.30 -42.19 -11.21
N ASP A 440 17.81 -41.77 -12.39
CA ASP A 440 19.00 -42.34 -13.01
C ASP A 440 20.30 -41.82 -12.37
N GLY A 441 21.23 -42.71 -12.14
CA GLY A 441 22.58 -42.40 -11.69
C GLY A 441 22.80 -42.42 -10.18
N SER A 442 24.02 -42.05 -9.80
CA SER A 442 24.38 -41.95 -8.38
C SER A 442 23.65 -40.80 -7.68
N LEU A 443 23.47 -40.84 -6.33
CA LEU A 443 22.86 -39.75 -5.57
C LEU A 443 23.49 -38.37 -5.92
N ARG A 444 24.82 -38.39 -6.15
CA ARG A 444 25.57 -37.20 -6.55
C ARG A 444 25.10 -36.65 -7.89
N ASP A 445 24.92 -37.51 -8.86
CA ASP A 445 24.50 -37.12 -10.22
C ASP A 445 23.02 -36.68 -10.23
N ARG A 446 22.19 -37.39 -9.49
CA ARG A 446 20.78 -37.05 -9.32
C ARG A 446 20.60 -35.67 -8.71
N VAL A 447 21.27 -35.35 -7.60
CA VAL A 447 21.23 -34.04 -6.96
C VAL A 447 21.78 -32.96 -7.88
N ALA A 448 22.88 -33.21 -8.58
CA ALA A 448 23.48 -32.25 -9.49
C ALA A 448 22.60 -31.96 -10.72
N ALA A 449 21.97 -32.97 -11.28
CA ALA A 449 21.12 -32.85 -12.47
C ALA A 449 19.78 -32.18 -12.12
N SER A 450 19.10 -32.64 -11.05
CA SER A 450 17.83 -32.06 -10.61
C SER A 450 18.00 -30.61 -10.20
N PHE A 451 19.06 -30.28 -9.48
CA PHE A 451 19.32 -28.92 -9.01
C PHE A 451 19.68 -27.97 -10.17
N GLN A 452 20.54 -28.40 -11.09
CA GLN A 452 20.88 -27.61 -12.28
C GLN A 452 19.65 -27.25 -13.11
N ARG A 453 18.71 -28.18 -13.22
CA ARG A 453 17.45 -28.00 -13.97
C ARG A 453 16.49 -27.08 -13.24
N SER A 454 16.18 -27.37 -11.97
CA SER A 454 15.20 -26.60 -11.18
C SER A 454 15.64 -25.18 -10.90
N SER A 455 16.94 -24.95 -10.62
CA SER A 455 17.46 -23.61 -10.33
C SER A 455 17.28 -22.64 -11.50
N ARG A 456 17.24 -23.14 -12.75
CA ARG A 456 16.94 -22.29 -13.90
C ARG A 456 15.47 -21.85 -13.90
N ALA A 457 14.55 -22.79 -13.66
CA ALA A 457 13.12 -22.49 -13.63
C ALA A 457 12.80 -21.51 -12.49
N ILE A 458 13.30 -21.79 -11.28
CA ILE A 458 13.12 -20.94 -10.08
C ILE A 458 13.74 -19.56 -10.26
N PHE A 459 14.90 -19.44 -10.89
CA PHE A 459 15.50 -18.14 -11.19
C PHE A 459 14.60 -17.28 -12.07
N ILE A 460 13.98 -17.85 -13.08
CA ILE A 460 13.09 -17.12 -14.00
C ILE A 460 11.86 -16.62 -13.25
N THR A 461 11.19 -17.48 -12.49
CA THR A 461 10.00 -17.09 -11.71
C THR A 461 10.35 -16.09 -10.62
N SER A 462 11.39 -16.32 -9.83
CA SER A 462 11.84 -15.36 -8.80
C SER A 462 12.22 -14.01 -9.40
N PHE A 463 12.81 -13.98 -10.60
CA PHE A 463 13.17 -12.74 -11.28
C PHE A 463 11.94 -11.98 -11.79
N THR A 464 10.96 -12.67 -12.39
CA THR A 464 9.71 -12.05 -12.86
C THR A 464 8.90 -11.51 -11.70
N THR A 465 8.77 -12.27 -10.62
CA THR A 465 8.01 -11.88 -9.43
C THR A 465 8.71 -10.75 -8.67
N THR A 466 10.05 -10.78 -8.53
CA THR A 466 10.83 -9.65 -7.98
C THR A 466 10.57 -8.36 -8.76
N GLY A 467 10.56 -8.44 -10.08
CA GLY A 467 10.31 -7.26 -10.90
C GLY A 467 8.88 -6.73 -10.79
N ALA A 468 7.88 -7.60 -10.60
CA ALA A 468 6.52 -7.16 -10.33
C ALA A 468 6.42 -6.37 -9.01
N PHE A 469 7.09 -6.85 -7.95
CA PHE A 469 7.15 -6.08 -6.70
C PHE A 469 7.97 -4.80 -6.83
N LEU A 470 9.06 -4.79 -7.61
CA LEU A 470 9.82 -3.57 -7.88
C LEU A 470 9.01 -2.54 -8.69
N ALA A 471 8.10 -2.97 -9.55
CA ALA A 471 7.18 -2.04 -10.22
C ALA A 471 6.27 -1.30 -9.20
N THR A 472 5.84 -1.98 -8.13
CA THR A 472 5.11 -1.33 -7.02
C THR A 472 6.02 -0.38 -6.22
N ALA A 473 7.31 -0.67 -6.12
CA ALA A 473 8.29 0.17 -5.41
C ALA A 473 8.53 1.54 -6.07
N TRP A 474 8.14 1.69 -7.34
CA TRP A 474 8.23 2.96 -8.08
C TRP A 474 7.18 3.99 -7.65
N SER A 475 6.22 3.59 -6.84
CA SER A 475 5.16 4.46 -6.33
C SER A 475 5.72 5.60 -5.46
N ASP A 476 5.11 6.77 -5.57
CA ASP A 476 5.39 7.93 -4.70
C ASP A 476 4.77 7.77 -3.31
N LEU A 477 3.77 6.89 -3.17
CA LEU A 477 3.17 6.56 -1.89
C LEU A 477 4.08 5.65 -1.08
N VAL A 478 4.50 6.11 0.09
CA VAL A 478 5.46 5.43 0.97
C VAL A 478 5.04 4.00 1.34
N PRO A 479 3.76 3.72 1.71
CA PRO A 479 3.32 2.37 2.05
C PRO A 479 3.45 1.38 0.88
N LEU A 480 3.16 1.82 -0.33
CA LEU A 480 3.25 0.99 -1.53
C LEU A 480 4.70 0.73 -1.91
N ALA A 481 5.51 1.78 -1.92
CA ALA A 481 6.93 1.67 -2.22
C ALA A 481 7.65 0.76 -1.20
N GLY A 482 7.37 0.93 0.09
CA GLY A 482 7.94 0.11 1.17
C GLY A 482 7.57 -1.37 1.04
N PHE A 483 6.30 -1.66 0.77
CA PHE A 483 5.82 -3.01 0.49
C PHE A 483 6.52 -3.62 -0.73
N GLY A 484 6.63 -2.86 -1.82
CA GLY A 484 7.26 -3.32 -3.06
C GLY A 484 8.75 -3.66 -2.86
N VAL A 485 9.51 -2.78 -2.21
CA VAL A 485 10.95 -2.98 -1.96
C VAL A 485 11.17 -4.17 -1.03
N LEU A 486 10.43 -4.28 0.08
CA LEU A 486 10.62 -5.38 1.03
C LEU A 486 10.24 -6.72 0.39
N SER A 487 9.08 -6.80 -0.28
CA SER A 487 8.63 -8.05 -0.94
C SER A 487 9.60 -8.50 -2.03
N ALA A 488 10.06 -7.59 -2.88
CA ALA A 488 11.07 -7.89 -3.90
C ALA A 488 12.37 -8.44 -3.28
N THR A 489 12.83 -7.79 -2.20
CA THR A 489 14.04 -8.23 -1.47
C THR A 489 13.83 -9.60 -0.82
N MET A 490 12.64 -9.87 -0.27
CA MET A 490 12.29 -11.17 0.30
C MET A 490 12.34 -12.28 -0.75
N ILE A 491 11.82 -12.06 -1.96
CA ILE A 491 11.86 -13.04 -3.05
C ILE A 491 13.32 -13.34 -3.46
N VAL A 492 14.16 -12.32 -3.57
CA VAL A 492 15.59 -12.50 -3.85
C VAL A 492 16.28 -13.30 -2.74
N CYS A 493 16.03 -12.95 -1.47
CA CYS A 493 16.56 -13.70 -0.33
C CYS A 493 16.06 -15.14 -0.30
N LEU A 494 14.79 -15.37 -0.61
CA LEU A 494 14.18 -16.68 -0.70
C LEU A 494 14.88 -17.54 -1.77
N PHE A 495 15.10 -17.00 -2.98
CA PHE A 495 15.85 -17.66 -4.03
C PHE A 495 17.26 -18.04 -3.55
N ILE A 496 17.98 -17.12 -2.91
CA ILE A 496 19.33 -17.35 -2.37
C ILE A 496 19.29 -18.46 -1.31
N CYS A 497 18.35 -18.39 -0.36
CA CYS A 497 18.19 -19.41 0.68
C CYS A 497 17.87 -20.79 0.07
N ASN A 498 16.99 -20.87 -0.94
CA ASN A 498 16.68 -22.12 -1.65
C ASN A 498 17.92 -22.71 -2.31
N VAL A 499 18.70 -21.88 -2.99
CA VAL A 499 19.94 -22.32 -3.67
C VAL A 499 20.96 -22.89 -2.70
N PHE A 500 21.13 -22.26 -1.52
CA PHE A 500 22.19 -22.66 -0.59
C PHE A 500 21.74 -23.68 0.47
N MET A 501 20.49 -23.66 0.91
CA MET A 501 20.04 -24.53 2.01
C MET A 501 19.40 -25.83 1.54
N PHE A 502 18.73 -25.84 0.38
CA PHE A 502 17.96 -27.01 -0.05
C PHE A 502 18.80 -28.20 -0.56
N PRO A 503 19.87 -28.03 -1.37
CA PRO A 503 20.71 -29.17 -1.82
C PRO A 503 21.35 -29.97 -0.69
N PRO A 504 22.00 -29.37 0.34
CA PRO A 504 22.52 -30.15 1.46
C PRO A 504 21.41 -30.84 2.27
N ALA A 505 20.21 -30.23 2.36
CA ALA A 505 19.06 -30.84 3.03
C ALA A 505 18.58 -32.11 2.30
N ILE A 506 18.50 -32.10 0.97
CA ILE A 506 18.15 -33.29 0.17
C ILE A 506 19.16 -34.42 0.40
N VAL A 507 20.46 -34.10 0.46
CA VAL A 507 21.51 -35.11 0.68
C VAL A 507 21.42 -35.69 2.09
N ILE A 508 21.23 -34.86 3.13
CA ILE A 508 21.02 -35.30 4.51
C ILE A 508 19.79 -36.18 4.61
N TYR A 509 18.67 -35.74 3.99
CA TYR A 509 17.45 -36.52 3.90
C TYR A 509 17.70 -37.90 3.33
N SER A 510 18.28 -37.97 2.13
CA SER A 510 18.48 -39.21 1.40
C SER A 510 19.43 -40.19 2.11
N ARG A 511 20.46 -39.68 2.82
CA ARG A 511 21.46 -40.53 3.53
C ARG A 511 20.97 -40.99 4.90
N HIS A 512 20.33 -40.13 5.63
CA HIS A 512 20.06 -40.34 7.07
C HIS A 512 18.55 -40.43 7.41
N VAL A 513 17.71 -39.53 6.91
CA VAL A 513 16.33 -39.37 7.37
C VAL A 513 15.37 -40.31 6.66
N ALA A 514 15.53 -40.54 5.35
CA ALA A 514 14.63 -41.37 4.56
C ALA A 514 14.45 -42.79 5.11
N LYS A 515 15.43 -43.32 5.85
CA LYS A 515 15.38 -44.64 6.46
C LYS A 515 14.44 -44.69 7.68
N PHE A 516 14.25 -43.58 8.40
CA PHE A 516 13.45 -43.49 9.62
C PHE A 516 12.02 -43.01 9.37
N GLU A 517 11.79 -42.32 8.28
CA GLU A 517 10.47 -41.73 7.96
C GLU A 517 9.32 -42.77 7.81
N PRO A 518 9.56 -43.98 7.24
CA PRO A 518 8.54 -45.02 7.21
C PRO A 518 8.04 -45.43 8.60
N TYR A 519 8.91 -45.34 9.62
CA TYR A 519 8.56 -45.64 11.02
C TYR A 519 7.61 -44.57 11.62
N ILE A 520 7.83 -43.29 11.29
CA ILE A 520 6.99 -42.18 11.72
C ILE A 520 5.60 -42.26 11.04
N ARG A 521 5.55 -42.70 9.77
CA ARG A 521 4.30 -42.87 9.02
C ARG A 521 3.40 -44.01 9.58
N CYS A 522 3.94 -44.95 10.31
CA CYS A 522 3.14 -46.03 10.92
C CYS A 522 2.34 -45.63 12.14
N VAL A 523 2.64 -44.45 12.73
CA VAL A 523 1.96 -43.98 13.96
C VAL A 523 0.70 -43.15 13.63
N ASP A 524 0.48 -42.75 12.40
CA ASP A 524 -0.67 -41.91 12.05
C ASP A 524 -1.83 -42.69 11.43
N PRO A 525 -2.99 -42.85 12.17
CA PRO A 525 -4.16 -43.55 11.66
C PRO A 525 -4.83 -42.90 10.44
N LEU A 526 -4.63 -41.60 10.19
CA LEU A 526 -5.13 -40.88 9.00
C LEU A 526 -4.39 -41.31 7.73
N CYS A 527 -3.06 -41.49 7.78
CA CYS A 527 -2.28 -41.96 6.64
C CYS A 527 -2.59 -43.40 6.21
N ARG A 528 -3.11 -44.25 7.12
CA ARG A 528 -3.52 -45.61 6.81
C ARG A 528 -4.73 -45.68 5.87
N LYS A 529 -5.66 -44.73 5.99
CA LYS A 529 -6.90 -44.68 5.18
C LYS A 529 -6.58 -44.19 3.74
N TRP A 530 -5.59 -43.30 3.58
CA TRP A 530 -5.14 -42.81 2.27
C TRP A 530 -4.31 -43.84 1.50
N ARG A 531 -3.59 -44.70 2.17
CA ARG A 531 -2.78 -45.76 1.55
C ARG A 531 -3.61 -46.91 0.97
N CYS A 532 -4.82 -47.18 1.50
CA CYS A 532 -5.74 -48.16 0.91
C CYS A 532 -6.32 -47.69 -0.42
N LEU A 533 -6.37 -46.38 -0.67
CA LEU A 533 -6.81 -45.83 -1.96
C LEU A 533 -5.72 -45.80 -3.04
N SER A 534 -4.44 -45.98 -2.67
CA SER A 534 -3.30 -45.89 -3.59
C SER A 534 -2.66 -47.22 -3.96
N ARG A 535 -3.19 -48.36 -3.52
CA ARG A 535 -2.52 -49.67 -3.64
C ARG A 535 -3.18 -50.69 -4.56
N ASP A 536 -4.28 -50.37 -5.23
CA ASP A 536 -4.89 -51.34 -6.16
C ASP A 536 -4.77 -50.83 -7.59
N GLU A 537 -4.34 -51.79 -8.43
CA GLU A 537 -4.22 -51.81 -9.89
C GLU A 537 -2.94 -51.24 -10.49
N SER A 538 -1.95 -52.11 -10.61
CA SER A 538 -0.94 -52.08 -11.69
C SER A 538 -1.65 -52.27 -13.03
N VAL A 539 -1.90 -51.19 -13.76
CA VAL A 539 -2.24 -51.30 -15.17
C VAL A 539 -0.97 -51.61 -15.94
N ASP A 540 -0.85 -52.84 -16.43
CA ASP A 540 0.19 -53.26 -17.33
C ASP A 540 0.00 -52.52 -18.67
N VAL A 541 0.85 -51.56 -18.95
CA VAL A 541 1.05 -51.04 -20.30
C VAL A 541 2.17 -51.85 -20.93
N ASP A 542 1.76 -52.77 -21.74
CA ASP A 542 2.62 -53.62 -22.55
C ASP A 542 3.26 -52.77 -23.65
N ASN A 543 4.55 -52.45 -23.50
CA ASN A 543 5.49 -52.16 -24.57
C ASN A 543 6.92 -52.02 -24.00
N GLY A 544 7.71 -53.04 -24.25
CA GLY A 544 9.16 -53.08 -24.46
C GLY A 544 10.06 -52.34 -23.44
N ASP A 545 10.72 -53.11 -22.61
CA ASP A 545 12.05 -52.84 -21.95
C ASP A 545 12.35 -51.38 -21.58
N ASP A 546 11.64 -50.85 -20.58
CA ASP A 546 12.15 -49.75 -19.72
C ASP A 546 11.42 -49.76 -18.36
N GLU A 547 12.16 -49.59 -17.28
CA GLU A 547 11.77 -49.72 -15.88
C GLU A 547 10.44 -49.00 -15.54
N LYS A 548 9.49 -49.73 -14.95
CA LYS A 548 8.13 -49.28 -14.54
C LYS A 548 8.21 -48.26 -13.44
N HIS A 549 8.11 -46.96 -13.77
CA HIS A 549 7.85 -45.90 -12.83
C HIS A 549 6.36 -45.88 -12.47
N ALA A 550 6.02 -46.17 -11.21
CA ALA A 550 4.65 -46.00 -10.69
C ALA A 550 4.34 -44.51 -10.56
N LEU A 551 3.72 -43.91 -11.57
CA LEU A 551 3.22 -42.54 -11.53
C LEU A 551 2.27 -42.34 -10.35
N GLY A 552 2.39 -41.21 -9.64
CA GLY A 552 1.46 -40.81 -8.58
C GLY A 552 0.02 -40.62 -9.13
N PRO A 553 -1.02 -40.65 -8.24
CA PRO A 553 -2.41 -40.55 -8.69
C PRO A 553 -2.68 -39.24 -9.48
N LEU A 554 -2.11 -38.13 -9.07
CA LEU A 554 -2.29 -36.83 -9.71
C LEU A 554 -1.49 -36.75 -11.05
N GLU A 555 -0.30 -37.37 -11.08
CA GLU A 555 0.49 -37.47 -12.31
C GLU A 555 -0.23 -38.32 -13.37
N ARG A 556 -0.85 -39.43 -12.96
CA ARG A 556 -1.72 -40.26 -13.83
C ARG A 556 -2.91 -39.50 -14.39
N PHE A 557 -3.52 -38.63 -13.57
CA PHE A 557 -4.61 -37.76 -14.00
C PHE A 557 -4.17 -36.80 -15.11
N PHE A 558 -3.04 -36.10 -14.94
CA PHE A 558 -2.54 -35.17 -15.97
C PHE A 558 -2.04 -35.89 -17.22
N HIS A 559 -1.38 -37.02 -17.06
CA HIS A 559 -0.86 -37.81 -18.19
C HIS A 559 -1.96 -38.48 -19.03
N GLY A 560 -3.06 -38.93 -18.42
CA GLY A 560 -4.15 -39.68 -19.04
C GLY A 560 -5.42 -38.83 -19.21
N PRO A 561 -6.38 -38.88 -18.27
CA PRO A 561 -7.73 -38.31 -18.45
C PRO A 561 -7.76 -36.84 -18.83
N PHE A 562 -6.95 -36.02 -18.17
CA PHE A 562 -6.90 -34.58 -18.43
C PHE A 562 -6.33 -34.27 -19.82
N TYR A 563 -5.22 -34.91 -20.19
CA TYR A 563 -4.64 -34.75 -21.49
C TYR A 563 -5.61 -35.23 -22.61
N SER A 564 -6.24 -36.39 -22.45
CA SER A 564 -7.20 -36.93 -23.42
C SER A 564 -8.41 -36.01 -23.66
N LEU A 565 -8.86 -35.32 -22.59
CA LEU A 565 -9.91 -34.32 -22.71
C LEU A 565 -9.49 -33.16 -23.62
N LEU A 566 -8.25 -32.63 -23.44
CA LEU A 566 -7.72 -31.51 -24.23
C LEU A 566 -7.30 -31.93 -25.65
N GLU A 567 -6.94 -33.20 -25.86
CA GLU A 567 -6.57 -33.73 -27.16
C GLU A 567 -7.76 -33.75 -28.11
N ASN A 568 -8.98 -33.92 -27.61
CA ASN A 568 -10.20 -33.87 -28.40
C ASN A 568 -10.38 -32.49 -29.04
N GLY A 569 -10.33 -32.41 -30.37
CA GLY A 569 -10.37 -31.15 -31.11
C GLY A 569 -11.66 -30.35 -30.91
N PHE A 570 -12.81 -30.99 -30.72
CA PHE A 570 -14.08 -30.30 -30.46
C PHE A 570 -14.08 -29.66 -29.03
N VAL A 571 -13.66 -30.43 -28.02
CA VAL A 571 -13.58 -29.93 -26.62
C VAL A 571 -12.58 -28.77 -26.52
N ARG A 572 -11.42 -28.94 -27.16
CA ARG A 572 -10.40 -27.90 -27.21
C ARG A 572 -10.89 -26.61 -27.87
N GLY A 573 -11.59 -26.73 -29.02
CA GLY A 573 -12.20 -25.58 -29.70
C GLY A 573 -13.25 -24.87 -28.82
N ALA A 574 -14.12 -25.63 -28.17
CA ALA A 574 -15.13 -25.10 -27.28
C ALA A 574 -14.50 -24.38 -26.04
N LEU A 575 -13.43 -24.94 -25.46
CA LEU A 575 -12.69 -24.33 -24.36
C LEU A 575 -12.03 -23.02 -24.80
N LEU A 576 -11.32 -23.00 -25.93
CA LEU A 576 -10.69 -21.76 -26.43
C LEU A 576 -11.73 -20.68 -26.73
N LEU A 577 -12.87 -21.04 -27.32
CA LEU A 577 -13.99 -20.12 -27.53
C LEU A 577 -14.55 -19.60 -26.21
N GLY A 578 -14.71 -20.46 -25.18
CA GLY A 578 -15.15 -20.09 -23.85
C GLY A 578 -14.19 -19.07 -23.20
N PHE A 579 -12.87 -19.30 -23.26
CA PHE A 579 -11.88 -18.36 -22.75
C PHE A 579 -11.88 -17.03 -23.53
N ALA A 580 -12.04 -17.07 -24.86
CA ALA A 580 -12.15 -15.86 -25.66
C ALA A 580 -13.40 -15.04 -25.30
N LEU A 581 -14.55 -15.67 -25.10
CA LEU A 581 -15.77 -15.01 -24.63
C LEU A 581 -15.61 -14.43 -23.22
N THR A 582 -15.01 -15.21 -22.31
CA THR A 582 -14.70 -14.73 -20.96
C THR A 582 -13.80 -13.51 -21.01
N PHE A 583 -12.79 -13.50 -21.85
CA PHE A 583 -11.90 -12.36 -22.04
C PHE A 583 -12.65 -11.12 -22.53
N ILE A 584 -13.47 -11.25 -23.57
CA ILE A 584 -14.24 -10.13 -24.16
C ILE A 584 -15.23 -9.56 -23.14
N VAL A 585 -15.97 -10.42 -22.45
CA VAL A 585 -16.95 -10.00 -21.43
C VAL A 585 -16.24 -9.32 -20.25
N SER A 586 -15.15 -9.91 -19.78
CA SER A 586 -14.36 -9.35 -18.68
C SER A 586 -13.72 -8.02 -19.06
N LEU A 587 -13.21 -7.88 -20.27
CA LEU A 587 -12.65 -6.63 -20.79
C LEU A 587 -13.72 -5.52 -20.84
N ARG A 588 -14.93 -5.85 -21.27
CA ARG A 588 -16.06 -4.90 -21.26
C ARG A 588 -16.34 -4.36 -19.85
N TYR A 589 -16.28 -5.22 -18.83
CA TYR A 589 -16.46 -4.81 -17.44
C TYR A 589 -15.21 -4.10 -16.86
N CYS A 590 -14.03 -4.52 -17.22
CA CYS A 590 -12.78 -3.88 -16.80
C CYS A 590 -12.70 -2.41 -17.27
N LEU A 591 -13.19 -2.12 -18.47
CA LEU A 591 -13.28 -0.76 -19.01
C LEU A 591 -14.33 0.13 -18.32
N GLN A 592 -15.18 -0.45 -17.48
CA GLN A 592 -16.17 0.26 -16.66
C GLN A 592 -15.73 0.46 -15.21
N LEU A 593 -14.54 -0.01 -14.86
CA LEU A 593 -14.01 0.12 -13.50
C LEU A 593 -13.63 1.58 -13.24
N GLU A 594 -14.33 2.18 -12.30
CA GLU A 594 -14.12 3.58 -11.90
C GLU A 594 -13.30 3.67 -10.62
N VAL A 595 -12.72 4.85 -10.38
CA VAL A 595 -12.02 5.16 -9.14
C VAL A 595 -13.00 5.18 -7.98
N ALA A 596 -12.56 4.75 -6.79
CA ALA A 596 -13.38 4.71 -5.60
C ALA A 596 -14.07 6.07 -5.34
N SER A 597 -15.41 6.05 -5.34
CA SER A 597 -16.24 7.22 -5.12
C SER A 597 -16.48 7.53 -3.65
N LYS A 598 -16.19 6.58 -2.76
CA LYS A 598 -16.43 6.66 -1.32
C LYS A 598 -15.14 6.46 -0.53
N VAL A 599 -15.11 7.06 0.66
CA VAL A 599 -14.03 6.83 1.62
C VAL A 599 -13.91 5.34 1.92
N GLU A 600 -12.69 4.83 1.88
CA GLU A 600 -12.44 3.42 2.07
C GLU A 600 -12.77 2.95 3.50
N GLN A 601 -13.46 1.80 3.58
CA GLN A 601 -13.79 1.15 4.83
C GLN A 601 -12.54 0.43 5.38
N TRP A 602 -12.05 0.84 6.55
CA TRP A 602 -10.85 0.26 7.17
C TRP A 602 -11.12 -0.97 8.01
N TYR A 603 -12.22 -0.97 8.79
CA TYR A 603 -12.57 -2.06 9.70
C TYR A 603 -13.77 -2.86 9.19
N HIS A 604 -13.91 -4.08 9.69
CA HIS A 604 -15.08 -4.91 9.42
C HIS A 604 -16.35 -4.24 9.96
N ASN A 605 -17.52 -4.43 9.31
CA ASN A 605 -18.82 -3.85 9.71
C ASN A 605 -19.24 -4.16 11.16
N LYS A 606 -18.68 -5.20 11.80
CA LYS A 606 -18.91 -5.52 13.20
C LYS A 606 -18.06 -4.72 14.17
N HIS A 607 -17.06 -4.01 13.68
CA HIS A 607 -16.19 -3.19 14.50
C HIS A 607 -16.91 -1.91 14.92
N MET A 608 -16.89 -1.58 16.22
CA MET A 608 -17.66 -0.47 16.78
C MET A 608 -17.31 0.88 16.13
N LEU A 609 -16.03 1.16 15.91
CA LEU A 609 -15.60 2.41 15.26
C LEU A 609 -16.11 2.49 13.81
N GLN A 610 -16.16 1.37 13.07
CA GLN A 610 -16.75 1.36 11.73
C GLN A 610 -18.26 1.58 11.77
N GLN A 611 -18.95 1.01 12.74
CA GLN A 611 -20.39 1.26 12.92
C GLN A 611 -20.67 2.71 13.26
N PHE A 612 -19.82 3.34 14.09
CA PHE A 612 -19.91 4.76 14.39
C PHE A 612 -19.85 5.60 13.10
N LEU A 613 -18.85 5.34 12.25
CA LEU A 613 -18.68 6.06 10.97
C LEU A 613 -19.84 5.80 10.01
N ASN A 614 -20.28 4.55 9.87
CA ASN A 614 -21.38 4.20 8.97
C ASN A 614 -22.72 4.84 9.39
N ASN A 615 -22.90 5.11 10.67
CA ASN A 615 -24.13 5.70 11.20
C ASN A 615 -24.16 7.23 11.09
N GLN A 616 -23.10 7.88 10.65
CA GLN A 616 -23.11 9.34 10.45
C GLN A 616 -24.21 9.80 9.51
N GLY A 617 -24.48 9.05 8.45
CA GLY A 617 -25.56 9.34 7.51
C GLY A 617 -26.98 9.09 8.05
N ALA A 618 -27.14 8.58 9.26
CA ALA A 618 -28.45 8.42 9.90
C ALA A 618 -29.02 9.74 10.48
N PHE A 619 -28.20 10.78 10.54
CA PHE A 619 -28.57 12.09 11.07
C PHE A 619 -28.89 13.04 9.91
N PRO A 620 -29.99 13.84 9.98
CA PRO A 620 -30.33 14.81 8.94
C PRO A 620 -29.28 15.88 8.70
N VAL A 621 -28.54 16.24 9.76
CA VAL A 621 -27.36 17.10 9.68
C VAL A 621 -26.15 16.27 10.07
N SER A 622 -25.33 15.92 9.12
CA SER A 622 -24.12 15.12 9.36
C SER A 622 -22.86 15.91 9.00
N ASP A 623 -21.72 15.50 9.56
CA ASP A 623 -20.44 16.08 9.16
C ASP A 623 -20.10 15.77 7.68
N ALA A 624 -20.78 14.76 7.10
CA ALA A 624 -20.66 14.43 5.67
C ALA A 624 -21.38 15.46 4.76
N ASP A 625 -22.36 16.19 5.30
CA ASP A 625 -23.07 17.25 4.58
C ASP A 625 -22.30 18.58 4.61
N MET A 626 -21.25 18.65 5.40
CA MET A 626 -20.34 19.79 5.38
C MET A 626 -19.70 19.92 4.00
N VAL A 627 -19.68 21.13 3.51
CA VAL A 627 -19.05 21.44 2.23
C VAL A 627 -17.55 21.58 2.37
N VAL A 628 -16.81 21.38 1.28
CA VAL A 628 -15.35 21.54 1.27
C VAL A 628 -14.99 22.99 1.49
N PRO A 629 -14.27 23.33 2.59
CA PRO A 629 -13.71 24.67 2.77
C PRO A 629 -12.46 24.79 1.88
N VAL A 630 -12.40 25.88 1.11
CA VAL A 630 -11.25 26.21 0.27
C VAL A 630 -10.66 27.53 0.77
N ASP A 631 -9.39 27.48 1.16
CA ASP A 631 -8.65 28.65 1.59
C ASP A 631 -7.87 29.25 0.41
N VAL A 632 -8.00 30.55 0.22
CA VAL A 632 -7.17 31.36 -0.67
C VAL A 632 -6.13 32.09 0.18
N ILE A 633 -4.87 31.83 -0.07
CA ILE A 633 -3.77 32.17 0.85
C ILE A 633 -2.75 33.06 0.15
N TRP A 634 -2.29 34.08 0.85
CA TRP A 634 -1.16 34.98 0.50
C TRP A 634 -0.02 34.85 1.51
N GLY A 635 1.18 35.22 1.09
CA GLY A 635 2.37 35.30 1.95
C GLY A 635 3.14 33.99 2.08
N LEU A 636 2.66 32.90 1.46
CA LEU A 636 3.34 31.61 1.43
C LEU A 636 3.58 31.18 -0.02
N LYS A 637 4.71 30.49 -0.28
CA LYS A 637 5.02 29.86 -1.58
C LYS A 637 4.79 28.36 -1.58
N GLY A 638 4.82 27.73 -0.42
CA GLY A 638 4.70 26.28 -0.28
C GLY A 638 5.58 25.74 0.85
N VAL A 639 5.91 24.46 0.77
CA VAL A 639 6.85 23.79 1.68
C VAL A 639 8.02 23.26 0.84
N ASP A 640 9.25 23.58 1.24
CA ASP A 640 10.44 23.03 0.63
C ASP A 640 10.81 21.70 1.30
N ASN A 641 10.66 20.62 0.56
CA ASN A 641 11.00 19.25 0.95
C ASN A 641 12.37 18.81 0.40
N SER A 642 13.13 19.73 -0.21
CA SER A 642 14.42 19.41 -0.83
C SER A 642 15.40 18.84 0.19
N GLY A 643 15.99 17.68 -0.13
CA GLY A 643 16.95 17.02 0.74
C GLY A 643 16.34 16.10 1.80
N ILE A 644 15.02 16.03 1.94
CA ILE A 644 14.34 15.12 2.86
C ILE A 644 14.04 13.80 2.16
N SER A 645 14.43 12.69 2.77
CA SER A 645 14.12 11.36 2.24
C SER A 645 12.61 11.11 2.26
N LYS A 646 12.05 10.53 1.19
CA LYS A 646 10.63 10.11 1.16
C LYS A 646 10.25 9.13 2.27
N TRP A 647 11.24 8.43 2.83
CA TRP A 647 11.07 7.44 3.89
C TRP A 647 11.01 8.05 5.30
N ASP A 648 11.37 9.30 5.44
CA ASP A 648 11.34 10.03 6.70
C ASP A 648 9.99 10.74 6.86
N LEU A 649 9.07 10.13 7.60
CA LEU A 649 7.72 10.65 7.84
C LEU A 649 7.67 11.70 8.95
N GLU A 650 8.73 11.79 9.77
CA GLU A 650 8.81 12.72 10.89
C GLU A 650 9.29 14.09 10.44
N SER A 651 10.25 14.13 9.51
CA SER A 651 10.77 15.39 8.99
C SER A 651 9.72 16.13 8.18
N ARG A 652 9.53 17.39 8.55
CA ARG A 652 8.68 18.35 7.85
C ARG A 652 9.59 19.30 7.11
N GLY A 653 9.41 19.50 5.81
CA GLY A 653 10.12 20.50 5.05
C GLY A 653 10.02 21.90 5.67
N GLU A 654 10.73 22.84 5.15
CA GLU A 654 10.70 24.24 5.61
C GLU A 654 9.55 25.00 4.95
N LEU A 655 8.81 25.79 5.73
CA LEU A 655 7.76 26.66 5.23
C LEU A 655 8.41 27.83 4.47
N VAL A 656 8.10 27.96 3.19
CA VAL A 656 8.67 29.02 2.35
C VAL A 656 7.74 30.23 2.35
N LEU A 657 8.20 31.32 2.97
CA LEU A 657 7.48 32.60 2.99
C LEU A 657 7.69 33.36 1.69
N ASP A 658 6.73 34.22 1.33
CA ASP A 658 6.90 35.16 0.23
C ASP A 658 7.38 36.52 0.77
N ASP A 659 8.66 36.82 0.57
CA ASP A 659 9.30 38.06 1.02
C ASP A 659 8.69 39.32 0.41
N ARG A 660 8.00 39.17 -0.73
CA ARG A 660 7.35 40.28 -1.46
C ARG A 660 5.95 40.58 -0.96
N PHE A 661 5.43 39.72 -0.07
CA PHE A 661 4.08 39.88 0.43
C PHE A 661 3.96 41.10 1.34
N ASP A 662 3.10 42.04 0.95
CA ASP A 662 2.75 43.24 1.70
C ASP A 662 1.30 43.65 1.42
N MET A 663 0.42 43.50 2.38
CA MET A 663 -0.99 43.90 2.30
C MET A 663 -1.27 45.26 2.92
N SER A 664 -0.24 45.94 3.44
CA SER A 664 -0.43 47.24 4.13
C SER A 664 -0.88 48.35 3.20
N THR A 665 -0.52 48.28 1.92
CA THR A 665 -0.87 49.30 0.95
C THR A 665 -2.39 49.42 0.70
N PRO A 666 -2.94 50.64 0.53
CA PRO A 666 -4.36 50.85 0.28
C PRO A 666 -4.89 50.05 -0.94
N GLN A 667 -4.04 49.91 -1.95
CA GLN A 667 -4.37 49.14 -3.15
C GLN A 667 -4.49 47.63 -2.87
N ALA A 668 -3.60 47.08 -2.07
CA ALA A 668 -3.63 45.67 -1.65
C ALA A 668 -4.88 45.41 -0.77
N GLN A 669 -5.18 46.28 0.20
CA GLN A 669 -6.39 46.15 1.02
C GLN A 669 -7.67 46.13 0.17
N ALA A 670 -7.78 47.05 -0.80
CA ALA A 670 -8.92 47.12 -1.70
C ALA A 670 -9.00 45.85 -2.60
N HIS A 671 -7.84 45.31 -3.02
CA HIS A 671 -7.77 44.07 -3.80
C HIS A 671 -8.27 42.86 -3.00
N VAL A 672 -7.88 42.72 -1.72
CA VAL A 672 -8.34 41.62 -0.87
C VAL A 672 -9.87 41.66 -0.69
N VAL A 673 -10.47 42.86 -0.47
CA VAL A 673 -11.94 43.03 -0.43
C VAL A 673 -12.56 42.64 -1.79
N LYS A 674 -11.96 43.09 -2.90
CA LYS A 674 -12.42 42.72 -4.24
C LYS A 674 -12.35 41.21 -4.47
N THR A 675 -11.33 40.54 -3.99
CA THR A 675 -11.18 39.07 -4.05
C THR A 675 -12.34 38.37 -3.37
N CYS A 676 -12.78 38.83 -2.18
CA CYS A 676 -13.94 38.27 -1.48
C CYS A 676 -15.22 38.41 -2.34
N SER A 677 -15.38 39.54 -3.03
CA SER A 677 -16.52 39.73 -3.94
C SER A 677 -16.44 38.88 -5.20
N ILE A 678 -15.22 38.65 -5.76
CA ILE A 678 -15.00 37.77 -6.93
C ILE A 678 -15.37 36.34 -6.53
N LEU A 679 -14.85 35.85 -5.42
CA LEU A 679 -15.16 34.49 -4.93
C LEU A 679 -16.65 34.29 -4.70
N ARG A 680 -17.35 35.26 -4.07
CA ARG A 680 -18.78 35.18 -3.79
C ARG A 680 -19.64 35.12 -5.05
N ASN A 681 -19.19 35.76 -6.13
CA ASN A 681 -19.89 35.82 -7.41
C ASN A 681 -19.31 34.85 -8.46
N ALA A 682 -18.35 34.00 -8.08
CA ALA A 682 -17.73 33.05 -9.00
C ALA A 682 -18.77 32.03 -9.52
N VAL A 683 -18.84 31.94 -10.85
CA VAL A 683 -19.71 31.00 -11.56
C VAL A 683 -18.96 29.67 -11.69
N CYS A 684 -19.63 28.58 -11.43
CA CYS A 684 -19.09 27.25 -11.59
C CYS A 684 -19.72 26.56 -12.80
N HIS A 685 -18.87 26.02 -13.68
CA HIS A 685 -19.29 25.23 -14.84
C HIS A 685 -19.03 23.74 -14.64
N ALA A 686 -18.40 23.37 -13.52
CA ALA A 686 -18.01 21.99 -13.23
C ALA A 686 -19.22 21.14 -12.82
N PRO A 687 -19.23 19.84 -13.16
CA PRO A 687 -20.19 18.89 -12.62
C PRO A 687 -20.05 18.82 -11.09
N GLY A 688 -21.17 18.87 -10.37
CA GLY A 688 -21.16 18.81 -8.89
C GLY A 688 -21.36 20.17 -8.19
N CYS A 689 -21.29 21.29 -8.92
CA CYS A 689 -21.70 22.58 -8.38
C CYS A 689 -23.22 22.72 -8.31
N THR A 690 -23.75 23.19 -7.18
CA THR A 690 -25.16 23.48 -7.02
C THR A 690 -25.47 24.92 -7.45
N ASP A 691 -26.55 25.12 -8.16
CA ASP A 691 -27.07 26.43 -8.61
C ASP A 691 -26.10 27.25 -9.48
N GLY A 692 -25.14 26.59 -10.15
CA GLY A 692 -24.13 27.24 -10.99
C GLY A 692 -23.17 28.15 -10.23
N LYS A 693 -23.11 28.05 -8.91
CA LYS A 693 -22.21 28.81 -8.03
C LYS A 693 -21.04 27.95 -7.57
N LEU A 694 -19.86 28.57 -7.50
CA LEU A 694 -18.64 27.92 -6.98
C LEU A 694 -18.65 27.89 -5.45
N VAL A 695 -19.22 28.90 -4.82
CA VAL A 695 -19.13 29.15 -3.38
C VAL A 695 -20.52 29.42 -2.78
N LYS A 696 -20.77 28.83 -1.60
CA LYS A 696 -21.97 29.11 -0.78
C LYS A 696 -21.81 30.37 0.06
N SER A 697 -20.64 30.50 0.73
CA SER A 697 -20.33 31.65 1.58
C SER A 697 -18.82 31.90 1.61
N VAL A 698 -18.42 33.14 1.91
CA VAL A 698 -17.03 33.56 2.02
C VAL A 698 -16.82 34.21 3.37
N SER A 699 -15.85 33.70 4.14
CA SER A 699 -15.34 34.27 5.37
C SER A 699 -14.18 35.21 5.04
N CYS A 700 -14.42 36.50 5.10
CA CYS A 700 -13.51 37.55 4.65
C CYS A 700 -13.13 38.47 5.79
N PHE A 701 -11.94 38.32 6.36
CA PHE A 701 -11.45 39.11 7.46
C PHE A 701 -11.30 40.60 7.08
N MET A 702 -10.95 40.92 5.84
CA MET A 702 -10.74 42.29 5.41
C MET A 702 -12.07 43.07 5.26
N GLU A 703 -13.16 42.41 4.87
CA GLU A 703 -14.51 43.00 4.88
C GLU A 703 -14.97 43.27 6.33
N ALA A 704 -14.78 42.30 7.23
CA ALA A 704 -15.09 42.46 8.64
C ALA A 704 -14.25 43.59 9.28
N PHE A 705 -12.98 43.70 8.94
CA PHE A 705 -12.11 44.78 9.35
C PHE A 705 -12.61 46.13 8.83
N ARG A 706 -12.93 46.24 7.54
CA ARG A 706 -13.53 47.48 6.93
C ARG A 706 -14.80 47.87 7.67
N ASP A 707 -15.68 46.95 7.95
CA ASP A 707 -16.96 47.22 8.57
C ASP A 707 -16.79 47.65 10.04
N ALA A 708 -15.81 47.13 10.75
CA ALA A 708 -15.45 47.49 12.12
C ALA A 708 -14.87 48.90 12.22
N ILE A 709 -14.04 49.34 11.26
CA ILE A 709 -13.45 50.69 11.30
C ILE A 709 -14.33 51.75 10.64
N GLY A 710 -15.42 51.35 9.95
CA GLY A 710 -16.29 52.16 9.14
C GLY A 710 -15.80 52.35 7.71
N ALA A 711 -16.72 52.21 6.74
CA ALA A 711 -16.40 52.24 5.30
C ALA A 711 -15.68 53.55 4.86
N ASP A 712 -15.97 54.68 5.50
CA ASP A 712 -15.37 55.98 5.21
C ASP A 712 -13.89 56.07 5.65
N ASN A 713 -13.44 55.18 6.56
CA ASN A 713 -12.07 55.13 7.06
C ASN A 713 -11.23 54.05 6.37
N PHE A 714 -11.79 53.35 5.38
CA PHE A 714 -11.12 52.31 4.61
C PHE A 714 -10.90 52.77 3.17
N PRO A 715 -9.77 52.49 2.52
CA PRO A 715 -8.58 51.76 3.02
C PRO A 715 -7.73 52.60 3.99
N VAL A 716 -7.06 51.91 4.90
CA VAL A 716 -6.18 52.54 5.91
C VAL A 716 -4.79 52.80 5.28
N THR A 717 -4.12 53.82 5.79
CA THR A 717 -2.73 54.14 5.35
C THR A 717 -1.77 53.05 5.80
N ALA A 718 -0.72 52.76 5.02
CA ALA A 718 0.22 51.66 5.26
C ALA A 718 0.85 51.69 6.64
N ASP A 719 1.20 52.87 7.14
CA ASP A 719 1.87 53.03 8.43
C ASP A 719 1.01 52.65 9.64
N THR A 720 -0.32 52.76 9.54
CA THR A 720 -1.24 52.47 10.65
C THR A 720 -2.01 51.16 10.45
N PHE A 721 -1.87 50.54 9.32
CA PHE A 721 -2.66 49.37 8.95
C PHE A 721 -2.45 48.20 9.91
N THR A 722 -1.18 47.81 10.14
CA THR A 722 -0.85 46.65 10.99
C THR A 722 -1.40 46.82 12.41
N ASP A 723 -1.23 47.97 13.00
CA ASP A 723 -1.68 48.25 14.38
C ASP A 723 -3.22 48.23 14.48
N ARG A 724 -3.92 48.84 13.51
CA ARG A 724 -5.37 48.83 13.50
C ARG A 724 -5.96 47.43 13.25
N LEU A 725 -5.31 46.67 12.37
CA LEU A 725 -5.70 45.29 12.10
C LEU A 725 -5.49 44.41 13.34
N LEU A 726 -4.36 44.54 14.03
CA LEU A 726 -4.10 43.82 15.28
C LEU A 726 -5.09 44.17 16.36
N HIS A 727 -5.45 45.44 16.49
CA HIS A 727 -6.47 45.90 17.41
C HIS A 727 -7.84 45.29 17.08
N PHE A 728 -8.23 45.26 15.80
CA PHE A 728 -9.43 44.57 15.35
C PHE A 728 -9.42 43.09 15.69
N LEU A 729 -8.35 42.37 15.37
CA LEU A 729 -8.21 40.95 15.65
C LEU A 729 -8.24 40.61 17.16
N SER A 730 -7.98 41.60 18.02
CA SER A 730 -8.11 41.45 19.46
C SER A 730 -9.51 41.77 19.96
N SER A 731 -10.40 42.29 19.11
CA SER A 731 -11.79 42.55 19.43
C SER A 731 -12.65 41.27 19.36
N LYS A 732 -13.82 41.28 20.00
CA LYS A 732 -14.73 40.14 20.00
C LYS A 732 -15.12 39.69 18.59
N ASP A 733 -15.34 40.60 17.67
CA ASP A 733 -15.71 40.29 16.28
C ASP A 733 -14.50 39.85 15.43
N GLY A 734 -13.28 40.33 15.78
CA GLY A 734 -12.05 39.99 15.09
C GLY A 734 -11.45 38.65 15.51
N MET A 735 -11.76 38.16 16.71
CA MET A 735 -11.26 36.85 17.20
C MET A 735 -11.64 35.68 16.29
N LEU A 736 -12.76 35.73 15.59
CA LEU A 736 -13.18 34.75 14.60
C LEU A 736 -12.16 34.57 13.43
N TYR A 737 -11.28 35.56 13.22
CA TYR A 737 -10.31 35.61 12.14
C TYR A 737 -8.87 35.39 12.61
N ASN A 738 -8.68 34.88 13.84
CA ASN A 738 -7.36 34.72 14.42
C ASN A 738 -6.42 33.80 13.64
N ASP A 739 -6.96 32.83 12.93
CA ASP A 739 -6.21 31.93 12.04
C ASP A 739 -6.13 32.43 10.59
N HIS A 740 -6.77 33.56 10.27
CA HIS A 740 -6.77 34.16 8.94
C HIS A 740 -5.58 35.08 8.68
N VAL A 741 -4.95 35.61 9.70
CA VAL A 741 -3.82 36.57 9.55
C VAL A 741 -2.69 36.17 10.48
N GLY A 742 -1.51 35.96 9.97
CA GLY A 742 -0.28 35.63 10.70
C GLY A 742 0.65 36.86 10.78
N VAL A 743 1.26 37.05 11.95
CA VAL A 743 2.14 38.18 12.23
C VAL A 743 3.43 37.67 12.85
N LEU A 744 4.56 38.04 12.28
CA LEU A 744 5.88 37.80 12.85
C LEU A 744 6.36 39.04 13.60
N ARG A 745 6.92 38.83 14.80
CA ARG A 745 7.66 39.84 15.57
C ARG A 745 9.12 39.39 15.63
N ASP A 746 10.02 40.36 15.48
CA ASP A 746 11.44 40.11 15.65
C ASP A 746 11.77 39.94 17.12
N GLU A 747 12.18 38.76 17.54
CA GLU A 747 12.49 38.45 18.94
C GLU A 747 13.76 39.19 19.43
N GLU A 748 14.68 39.55 18.52
CA GLU A 748 15.91 40.27 18.85
C GLU A 748 15.72 41.79 18.98
N ASN A 749 14.68 42.36 18.34
CA ASN A 749 14.40 43.79 18.36
C ASN A 749 12.91 44.06 18.64
N ALA A 750 12.53 44.14 19.90
CA ALA A 750 11.15 44.44 20.33
C ALA A 750 10.57 45.76 19.79
N ASP A 751 11.41 46.68 19.30
CA ASP A 751 11.03 47.98 18.71
C ASP A 751 10.70 47.90 17.21
N THR A 752 10.90 46.72 16.53
CA THR A 752 10.52 46.56 15.12
C THR A 752 9.02 46.38 14.98
N ALA A 753 8.40 47.08 14.04
CA ALA A 753 6.97 46.97 13.77
C ALA A 753 6.64 45.51 13.34
N PRO A 754 5.58 44.92 13.87
CA PRO A 754 5.18 43.55 13.54
C PRO A 754 4.85 43.42 12.04
N LYS A 755 5.41 42.38 11.36
CA LYS A 755 5.23 42.15 9.94
C LYS A 755 4.17 41.06 9.72
N ILE A 756 3.19 41.33 8.86
CA ILE A 756 2.22 40.32 8.41
C ILE A 756 2.91 39.41 7.40
N PHE A 757 2.97 38.12 7.70
CA PHE A 757 3.60 37.09 6.81
C PHE A 757 2.60 36.19 6.12
N TYR A 758 1.35 36.18 6.57
CA TYR A 758 0.34 35.24 6.11
C TYR A 758 -1.05 35.87 6.19
N ALA A 759 -1.85 35.63 5.17
CA ALA A 759 -3.28 35.97 5.18
C ALA A 759 -4.07 34.92 4.38
N LYS A 760 -5.30 34.62 4.84
CA LYS A 760 -6.21 33.73 4.14
C LYS A 760 -7.63 34.24 4.07
N ILE A 761 -8.34 33.82 3.04
CA ILE A 761 -9.80 33.94 2.92
C ILE A 761 -10.33 32.53 2.80
N THR A 762 -11.35 32.16 3.61
CA THR A 762 -11.99 30.85 3.53
C THR A 762 -13.30 30.93 2.76
N ALA A 763 -13.40 30.18 1.67
CA ALA A 763 -14.58 30.06 0.84
C ALA A 763 -15.23 28.68 1.07
N MET A 764 -16.47 28.64 1.51
CA MET A 764 -17.25 27.39 1.60
C MET A 764 -17.75 27.03 0.22
N SER A 765 -17.22 25.96 -0.38
CA SER A 765 -17.61 25.52 -1.73
C SER A 765 -19.04 25.00 -1.78
N THR A 766 -19.53 24.65 -2.96
CA THR A 766 -20.84 24.00 -3.11
C THR A 766 -20.74 22.48 -3.09
N LEU A 767 -19.52 21.91 -3.10
CA LEU A 767 -19.27 20.48 -3.11
C LEU A 767 -19.23 19.91 -1.69
N GLN A 768 -19.85 18.76 -1.48
CA GLN A 768 -19.80 18.04 -0.20
C GLN A 768 -18.40 17.49 0.09
N ASN A 769 -18.03 17.43 1.37
CA ASN A 769 -16.69 17.05 1.84
C ASN A 769 -16.27 15.62 1.47
N GLN A 770 -17.20 14.72 1.22
CA GLN A 770 -16.94 13.33 0.81
C GLN A 770 -17.23 13.07 -0.66
N ALA A 771 -17.15 14.09 -1.49
CA ALA A 771 -17.35 13.95 -2.93
C ALA A 771 -16.26 13.08 -3.58
N PRO A 772 -16.59 12.38 -4.69
CA PRO A 772 -15.62 11.63 -5.48
C PRO A 772 -14.44 12.49 -5.95
N ALA A 773 -13.26 11.86 -6.07
CA ALA A 773 -12.04 12.54 -6.53
C ALA A 773 -12.23 13.28 -7.86
N SER A 774 -13.03 12.73 -8.78
CA SER A 774 -13.32 13.37 -10.08
C SER A 774 -14.09 14.70 -9.95
N LEU A 775 -15.06 14.77 -9.03
CA LEU A 775 -15.79 16.00 -8.75
C LEU A 775 -14.91 17.01 -7.99
N THR A 776 -14.08 16.52 -7.06
CA THR A 776 -13.10 17.34 -6.34
C THR A 776 -12.07 17.92 -7.31
N ARG A 777 -11.63 17.16 -8.32
CA ARG A 777 -10.75 17.64 -9.38
C ARG A 777 -11.38 18.79 -10.18
N SER A 778 -12.63 18.63 -10.56
CA SER A 778 -13.35 19.68 -11.28
C SER A 778 -13.48 20.96 -10.44
N LEU A 779 -13.74 20.82 -9.14
CA LEU A 779 -13.76 21.94 -8.18
C LEU A 779 -12.38 22.62 -8.07
N TYR A 780 -11.31 21.82 -7.93
CA TYR A 780 -9.92 22.30 -7.89
C TYR A 780 -9.59 23.14 -9.11
N GLU A 781 -9.95 22.70 -10.32
CA GLU A 781 -9.68 23.40 -11.56
C GLU A 781 -10.44 24.73 -11.68
N GLU A 782 -11.70 24.79 -11.18
CA GLU A 782 -12.48 26.04 -11.16
C GLU A 782 -11.90 27.06 -10.16
N PHE A 783 -11.49 26.62 -8.97
CA PHE A 783 -10.80 27.48 -8.00
C PHE A 783 -9.43 27.94 -8.53
N GLU A 784 -8.68 27.06 -9.18
CA GLU A 784 -7.37 27.41 -9.75
C GLU A 784 -7.52 28.49 -10.84
N ARG A 785 -8.55 28.36 -11.71
CA ARG A 785 -8.88 29.38 -12.73
C ARG A 785 -9.25 30.71 -12.09
N THR A 786 -10.10 30.69 -11.06
CA THR A 786 -10.51 31.90 -10.33
C THR A 786 -9.33 32.56 -9.63
N THR A 787 -8.44 31.77 -9.01
CA THR A 787 -7.24 32.24 -8.34
C THR A 787 -6.24 32.86 -9.32
N GLN A 788 -6.07 32.28 -10.51
CA GLN A 788 -5.23 32.87 -11.57
C GLN A 788 -5.83 34.20 -12.08
N GLU A 789 -7.14 34.36 -12.15
CA GLU A 789 -7.77 35.63 -12.50
C GLU A 789 -7.54 36.69 -11.41
N ILE A 790 -7.65 36.32 -10.12
CA ILE A 790 -7.33 37.18 -8.99
C ILE A 790 -5.86 37.65 -9.07
N ASN A 791 -4.92 36.74 -9.30
CA ASN A 791 -3.50 37.06 -9.41
C ASN A 791 -3.18 38.01 -10.59
N ARG A 792 -3.87 37.86 -11.72
CA ARG A 792 -3.70 38.77 -12.88
C ARG A 792 -4.11 40.22 -12.60
N MET A 793 -5.03 40.41 -11.67
CA MET A 793 -5.55 41.75 -11.29
C MET A 793 -4.87 42.31 -10.05
N ALA A 794 -3.97 41.57 -9.42
CA ALA A 794 -3.38 41.90 -8.15
C ALA A 794 -2.36 43.04 -8.25
N PRO A 795 -2.38 44.02 -7.35
CA PRO A 795 -1.35 45.03 -7.20
C PRO A 795 -0.08 44.44 -6.58
N VAL A 796 1.02 45.20 -6.65
CA VAL A 796 2.28 44.86 -6.00
C VAL A 796 2.06 44.59 -4.51
N GLY A 797 2.68 43.55 -3.99
CA GLY A 797 2.60 43.08 -2.60
C GLY A 797 1.61 41.95 -2.38
N VAL A 798 0.61 41.77 -3.25
CA VAL A 798 -0.38 40.67 -3.17
C VAL A 798 -0.52 39.93 -4.50
N GLU A 799 0.54 39.90 -5.28
CA GLU A 799 0.58 39.38 -6.65
C GLU A 799 0.36 37.87 -6.74
N THR A 800 0.69 37.15 -5.68
CA THR A 800 0.68 35.70 -5.65
C THR A 800 -0.20 35.21 -4.53
N CYS A 801 -1.35 34.63 -4.86
CA CYS A 801 -2.11 33.79 -3.95
C CYS A 801 -2.27 32.40 -4.55
N PHE A 802 -2.50 31.41 -3.70
CA PHE A 802 -2.87 30.07 -4.14
C PHE A 802 -4.09 29.58 -3.32
N GLN A 803 -4.80 28.65 -3.90
CA GLN A 803 -5.95 28.02 -3.26
C GLN A 803 -5.60 26.63 -2.71
N THR A 804 -6.25 26.23 -1.63
CA THR A 804 -6.04 24.91 -1.04
C THR A 804 -7.27 24.42 -0.27
N ALA A 805 -7.48 23.08 -0.24
CA ALA A 805 -8.44 22.41 0.62
C ALA A 805 -7.77 21.14 1.16
N TYR A 806 -7.21 21.21 2.36
CA TYR A 806 -6.26 20.22 2.89
C TYR A 806 -6.71 18.76 2.71
N VAL A 807 -7.86 18.39 3.27
CA VAL A 807 -8.33 17.00 3.24
C VAL A 807 -8.77 16.59 1.84
N ALA A 808 -9.59 17.43 1.20
CA ALA A 808 -10.20 17.09 -0.08
C ALA A 808 -9.18 16.96 -1.21
N TYR A 809 -8.22 17.90 -1.30
CA TYR A 809 -7.22 17.86 -2.37
C TYR A 809 -6.14 16.81 -2.16
N THR A 810 -5.74 16.56 -0.91
CA THR A 810 -4.83 15.45 -0.58
C THR A 810 -5.45 14.11 -0.96
N TRP A 811 -6.73 13.89 -0.63
CA TRP A 811 -7.45 12.69 -1.01
C TRP A 811 -7.60 12.54 -2.53
N MET A 812 -7.94 13.61 -3.22
CA MET A 812 -8.04 13.66 -4.67
C MET A 812 -6.71 13.23 -5.33
N ARG A 813 -5.60 13.89 -4.97
CA ARG A 813 -4.28 13.58 -5.53
C ARG A 813 -3.80 12.18 -5.22
N MET A 814 -4.05 11.70 -4.00
CA MET A 814 -3.76 10.32 -3.63
C MET A 814 -4.52 9.33 -4.52
N SER A 815 -5.81 9.57 -4.74
CA SER A 815 -6.66 8.68 -5.57
C SER A 815 -6.21 8.67 -7.04
N GLU A 816 -5.87 9.82 -7.61
CA GLU A 816 -5.35 9.93 -8.97
C GLU A 816 -4.00 9.19 -9.11
N THR A 817 -3.08 9.44 -8.21
CA THR A 817 -1.75 8.78 -8.21
C THR A 817 -1.85 7.26 -8.08
N LEU A 818 -2.82 6.76 -7.32
CA LEU A 818 -3.07 5.32 -7.22
C LEU A 818 -3.41 4.69 -8.58
N VAL A 819 -4.26 5.35 -9.36
CA VAL A 819 -4.62 4.87 -10.71
C VAL A 819 -3.43 4.94 -11.66
N GLU A 820 -2.71 6.06 -11.66
CA GLU A 820 -1.50 6.24 -12.47
C GLU A 820 -0.46 5.17 -12.14
N ASN A 821 -0.17 4.94 -10.87
CA ASN A 821 0.75 3.90 -10.40
C ASN A 821 0.31 2.49 -10.79
N THR A 822 -1.01 2.23 -10.80
CA THR A 822 -1.55 0.93 -11.25
C THR A 822 -1.25 0.70 -12.72
N LEU A 823 -1.59 1.66 -13.57
CA LEU A 823 -1.39 1.53 -15.02
C LEU A 823 0.10 1.44 -15.37
N GLN A 824 0.94 2.26 -14.74
CA GLN A 824 2.39 2.20 -14.91
C GLN A 824 2.96 0.86 -14.42
N GLY A 825 2.57 0.41 -13.23
CA GLY A 825 3.02 -0.84 -12.64
C GLY A 825 2.65 -2.05 -13.49
N ILE A 826 1.41 -2.16 -13.94
CA ILE A 826 0.96 -3.21 -14.86
C ILE A 826 1.76 -3.17 -16.16
N SER A 827 1.94 -2.00 -16.76
CA SER A 827 2.68 -1.84 -18.02
C SER A 827 4.15 -2.27 -17.88
N ILE A 828 4.82 -1.86 -16.81
CA ILE A 828 6.20 -2.27 -16.49
C ILE A 828 6.27 -3.78 -16.30
N CYS A 829 5.35 -4.38 -15.55
CA CYS A 829 5.29 -5.82 -15.32
C CYS A 829 5.11 -6.59 -16.64
N PHE A 830 4.21 -6.17 -17.52
CA PHE A 830 4.00 -6.81 -18.81
C PHE A 830 5.22 -6.73 -19.73
N CYS A 831 5.83 -5.56 -19.86
CA CYS A 831 7.03 -5.37 -20.68
C CYS A 831 8.18 -6.23 -20.17
N MET A 832 8.40 -6.22 -18.86
CA MET A 832 9.47 -7.01 -18.24
C MET A 832 9.22 -8.51 -18.37
N ALA A 833 7.99 -8.96 -18.09
CA ALA A 833 7.60 -10.36 -18.24
C ALA A 833 7.81 -10.84 -19.69
N PHE A 834 7.39 -10.06 -20.68
CA PHE A 834 7.59 -10.37 -22.09
C PHE A 834 9.07 -10.53 -22.44
N ILE A 835 9.92 -9.58 -22.01
CA ILE A 835 11.37 -9.63 -22.25
C ILE A 835 11.97 -10.88 -21.60
N VAL A 836 11.65 -11.15 -20.34
CA VAL A 836 12.18 -12.30 -19.60
C VAL A 836 11.73 -13.62 -20.24
N LEU A 837 10.47 -13.72 -20.64
CA LEU A 837 9.92 -14.88 -21.32
C LEU A 837 10.58 -15.11 -22.69
N CYS A 838 10.79 -14.06 -23.47
CA CYS A 838 11.54 -14.15 -24.74
C CYS A 838 12.97 -14.66 -24.52
N LEU A 839 13.66 -14.17 -23.50
CA LEU A 839 15.04 -14.57 -23.20
C LEU A 839 15.12 -15.99 -22.64
N SER A 840 14.19 -16.38 -21.79
CA SER A 840 14.19 -17.69 -21.10
C SER A 840 13.80 -18.82 -22.03
N THR A 841 12.71 -18.65 -22.79
CA THR A 841 12.20 -19.66 -23.73
C THR A 841 12.96 -19.65 -25.07
N GLY A 842 13.54 -18.49 -25.42
CA GLY A 842 14.19 -18.30 -26.70
C GLY A 842 13.21 -18.35 -27.91
N ASN A 843 11.88 -18.26 -27.63
CA ASN A 843 10.81 -18.40 -28.62
C ASN A 843 9.76 -17.30 -28.44
N LEU A 844 9.58 -16.50 -29.50
CA LEU A 844 8.67 -15.34 -29.45
C LEU A 844 7.20 -15.75 -29.31
N LEU A 845 6.77 -16.82 -30.00
CA LEU A 845 5.38 -17.26 -29.96
C LEU A 845 4.98 -17.74 -28.55
N ILE A 846 5.86 -18.45 -27.86
CA ILE A 846 5.64 -18.90 -26.49
C ILE A 846 5.51 -17.70 -25.53
N ALA A 847 6.37 -16.69 -25.70
CA ALA A 847 6.28 -15.46 -24.90
C ALA A 847 4.94 -14.74 -25.11
N CYS A 848 4.47 -14.63 -26.37
CA CYS A 848 3.16 -14.07 -26.68
C CYS A 848 1.99 -14.86 -26.07
N ILE A 849 2.05 -16.18 -26.12
CA ILE A 849 1.03 -17.07 -25.50
C ILE A 849 0.95 -16.82 -24.00
N CYS A 850 2.09 -16.75 -23.31
CA CYS A 850 2.14 -16.45 -21.87
C CYS A 850 1.57 -15.07 -21.56
N CYS A 851 1.98 -14.03 -22.27
CA CYS A 851 1.47 -12.68 -22.05
C CYS A 851 -0.06 -12.60 -22.29
N THR A 852 -0.57 -13.32 -23.29
CA THR A 852 -2.03 -13.42 -23.52
C THR A 852 -2.73 -14.09 -22.33
N CYS A 853 -2.14 -15.13 -21.76
CA CYS A 853 -2.66 -15.80 -20.58
C CYS A 853 -2.70 -14.82 -19.38
N VAL A 854 -1.60 -14.12 -19.11
CA VAL A 854 -1.52 -13.14 -18.00
C VAL A 854 -2.54 -12.01 -18.17
N ALA A 855 -2.67 -11.47 -19.39
CA ALA A 855 -3.71 -10.47 -19.70
C ALA A 855 -5.11 -11.05 -19.46
N GLY A 856 -5.35 -12.31 -19.84
CA GLY A 856 -6.60 -13.01 -19.59
C GLY A 856 -6.94 -13.13 -18.10
N VAL A 857 -5.96 -13.52 -17.30
CA VAL A 857 -6.12 -13.59 -15.83
C VAL A 857 -6.45 -12.23 -15.26
N LEU A 858 -5.65 -11.19 -15.58
CA LEU A 858 -5.82 -9.85 -15.06
C LEU A 858 -7.18 -9.25 -15.39
N VAL A 859 -7.57 -9.31 -16.67
CA VAL A 859 -8.85 -8.79 -17.13
C VAL A 859 -10.03 -9.57 -16.51
N THR A 860 -9.90 -10.90 -16.32
CA THR A 860 -10.92 -11.73 -15.67
C THR A 860 -11.08 -11.33 -14.21
N VAL A 861 -9.99 -11.15 -13.48
CA VAL A 861 -10.05 -10.77 -12.07
C VAL A 861 -10.61 -9.37 -11.89
N LEU A 862 -10.08 -8.37 -12.58
CA LEU A 862 -10.51 -6.98 -12.43
C LEU A 862 -11.92 -6.74 -12.99
N GLY A 863 -12.22 -7.23 -14.19
CA GLY A 863 -13.52 -6.99 -14.82
C GLY A 863 -14.63 -7.87 -14.28
N LEU A 864 -14.46 -9.18 -14.33
CA LEU A 864 -15.53 -10.10 -13.95
C LEU A 864 -15.63 -10.24 -12.43
N CYS A 865 -14.51 -10.51 -11.73
CA CYS A 865 -14.56 -10.76 -10.29
C CYS A 865 -14.74 -9.46 -9.50
N VAL A 866 -13.88 -8.45 -9.67
CA VAL A 866 -13.92 -7.20 -8.89
C VAL A 866 -15.15 -6.38 -9.22
N TYR A 867 -15.29 -5.97 -10.46
CA TYR A 867 -16.38 -5.07 -10.87
C TYR A 867 -17.76 -5.75 -10.90
N ARG A 868 -17.89 -6.89 -11.65
CA ARG A 868 -19.21 -7.48 -11.90
C ARG A 868 -19.75 -8.33 -10.76
N VAL A 869 -18.90 -9.14 -10.11
CA VAL A 869 -19.34 -10.07 -9.04
C VAL A 869 -19.30 -9.40 -7.67
N MET A 870 -18.22 -8.70 -7.33
CA MET A 870 -18.05 -8.08 -6.03
C MET A 870 -18.63 -6.67 -5.98
N GLY A 871 -18.82 -5.98 -7.11
CA GLY A 871 -19.31 -4.61 -7.18
C GLY A 871 -18.34 -3.61 -6.52
N TRP A 872 -17.04 -3.86 -6.60
CA TRP A 872 -16.03 -2.98 -6.02
C TRP A 872 -15.53 -1.96 -7.04
N GLU A 873 -15.22 -0.77 -6.56
CA GLU A 873 -14.54 0.29 -7.29
C GLU A 873 -13.02 0.15 -7.12
N LEU A 874 -12.24 0.87 -7.94
CA LEU A 874 -10.78 0.84 -7.88
C LEU A 874 -10.27 1.73 -6.74
N GLY A 875 -10.07 1.15 -5.58
CA GLY A 875 -9.48 1.81 -4.41
C GLY A 875 -8.00 1.44 -4.21
N ILE A 876 -7.46 1.82 -3.06
CA ILE A 876 -6.06 1.56 -2.65
C ILE A 876 -5.74 0.06 -2.73
N ARG A 877 -6.64 -0.79 -2.28
CA ARG A 877 -6.47 -2.23 -2.15
C ARG A 877 -6.46 -2.94 -3.49
N GLU A 878 -7.41 -2.58 -4.34
CA GLU A 878 -7.58 -3.13 -5.68
C GLU A 878 -6.40 -2.75 -6.58
N THR A 879 -5.89 -1.52 -6.42
CA THR A 879 -4.70 -1.01 -7.11
C THR A 879 -3.43 -1.80 -6.76
N ILE A 880 -3.14 -1.94 -5.46
CA ILE A 880 -1.99 -2.71 -4.98
C ILE A 880 -2.08 -4.16 -5.47
N ALA A 881 -3.27 -4.76 -5.30
CA ALA A 881 -3.50 -6.13 -5.71
C ALA A 881 -3.30 -6.30 -7.22
N ALA A 882 -3.80 -5.41 -8.07
CA ALA A 882 -3.70 -5.52 -9.52
C ALA A 882 -2.25 -5.64 -10.02
N VAL A 883 -1.33 -4.85 -9.45
CA VAL A 883 0.10 -4.91 -9.81
C VAL A 883 0.73 -6.22 -9.33
N ILE A 884 0.51 -6.60 -8.07
CA ILE A 884 1.06 -7.83 -7.47
C ILE A 884 0.54 -9.07 -8.20
N LEU A 885 -0.77 -9.09 -8.47
CA LEU A 885 -1.44 -10.23 -9.10
C LEU A 885 -0.96 -10.45 -10.54
N THR A 886 -0.51 -9.39 -11.21
CA THR A 886 0.13 -9.51 -12.54
C THR A 886 1.40 -10.36 -12.44
N GLY A 887 2.22 -10.17 -11.42
CA GLY A 887 3.41 -11.00 -11.15
C GLY A 887 3.06 -12.45 -10.86
N LEU A 888 2.12 -12.67 -9.95
CA LEU A 888 1.68 -14.02 -9.55
C LEU A 888 1.00 -14.82 -10.69
N ALA A 889 0.32 -14.12 -11.60
CA ALA A 889 -0.32 -14.76 -12.75
C ALA A 889 0.69 -15.33 -13.75
N ILE A 890 1.93 -14.84 -13.75
CA ILE A 890 2.98 -15.28 -14.68
C ILE A 890 3.57 -16.62 -14.26
N ASP A 891 3.71 -16.90 -12.97
CA ASP A 891 4.51 -18.02 -12.45
C ASP A 891 4.03 -19.38 -12.97
N TYR A 892 2.73 -19.69 -12.89
CA TYR A 892 2.19 -20.96 -13.38
C TYR A 892 2.30 -21.12 -14.89
N ALA A 893 2.13 -20.03 -15.63
CA ALA A 893 2.31 -20.01 -17.07
C ALA A 893 3.77 -20.31 -17.46
N VAL A 894 4.72 -19.72 -16.78
CA VAL A 894 6.18 -19.89 -17.00
C VAL A 894 6.61 -21.33 -16.74
N HIS A 895 6.16 -21.94 -15.64
CA HIS A 895 6.50 -23.34 -15.34
C HIS A 895 6.04 -24.30 -16.42
N LEU A 896 4.81 -24.13 -16.91
CA LEU A 896 4.25 -25.00 -17.95
C LEU A 896 4.99 -24.85 -19.29
N VAL A 897 5.25 -23.60 -19.71
CA VAL A 897 5.92 -23.38 -21.02
C VAL A 897 7.41 -23.68 -20.98
N ASN A 898 8.07 -23.54 -19.83
CA ASN A 898 9.45 -24.00 -19.68
C ASN A 898 9.55 -25.53 -19.84
N ALA A 899 8.62 -26.29 -19.25
CA ALA A 899 8.57 -27.74 -19.44
C ALA A 899 8.26 -28.12 -20.88
N TYR A 900 7.41 -27.36 -21.59
CA TYR A 900 7.18 -27.51 -23.01
C TYR A 900 8.46 -27.27 -23.82
N GLY A 901 9.26 -26.29 -23.46
CA GLY A 901 10.58 -26.03 -24.08
C GLY A 901 11.60 -27.13 -23.80
N GLU A 902 11.66 -27.62 -22.54
CA GLU A 902 12.58 -28.71 -22.14
C GLU A 902 12.33 -30.03 -22.85
N ALA A 903 11.12 -30.32 -23.32
CA ALA A 903 10.80 -31.53 -24.07
C ALA A 903 11.69 -31.72 -25.31
N GLU A 904 12.19 -30.61 -25.90
CA GLU A 904 13.10 -30.65 -27.03
C GLU A 904 14.47 -31.23 -26.64
N ASP A 905 14.95 -31.00 -25.41
CA ASP A 905 16.21 -31.58 -24.93
C ASP A 905 16.14 -33.13 -24.82
N PHE A 906 14.90 -33.66 -24.75
CA PHE A 906 14.63 -35.12 -24.77
C PHE A 906 14.22 -35.64 -26.16
N SER A 907 14.50 -34.88 -27.22
CA SER A 907 14.18 -35.24 -28.60
C SER A 907 12.67 -35.38 -28.89
N ILE A 908 11.82 -34.74 -28.09
CA ILE A 908 10.37 -34.67 -28.30
C ILE A 908 10.08 -33.42 -29.14
N TYR A 909 9.71 -33.55 -30.40
CA TYR A 909 9.52 -32.43 -31.32
C TYR A 909 8.06 -32.12 -31.62
N ASN A 910 7.16 -33.13 -31.54
CA ASN A 910 5.75 -33.00 -31.83
C ASN A 910 5.04 -32.20 -30.70
N ARG A 911 4.21 -31.21 -31.06
CA ARG A 911 3.46 -30.35 -30.09
C ARG A 911 2.59 -31.14 -29.13
N ARG A 912 2.00 -32.27 -29.58
CA ARG A 912 1.16 -33.14 -28.76
C ARG A 912 1.96 -33.78 -27.63
N ASP A 913 3.07 -34.39 -27.99
CA ASP A 913 3.93 -35.08 -27.04
C ASP A 913 4.64 -34.11 -26.10
N ARG A 914 5.05 -32.91 -26.60
CA ARG A 914 5.61 -31.83 -25.79
C ARG A 914 4.60 -31.31 -24.75
N THR A 915 3.33 -31.11 -25.13
CA THR A 915 2.29 -30.66 -24.20
C THR A 915 1.98 -31.74 -23.17
N ARG A 916 1.91 -33.02 -23.58
CA ARG A 916 1.72 -34.15 -22.67
C ARG A 916 2.86 -34.27 -21.67
N TYR A 917 4.09 -34.11 -22.11
CA TYR A 917 5.29 -34.09 -21.31
C TYR A 917 5.22 -32.92 -20.27
N ALA A 918 4.89 -31.71 -20.72
CA ALA A 918 4.81 -30.53 -19.86
C ALA A 918 3.75 -30.71 -18.77
N LEU A 919 2.54 -31.17 -19.10
CA LEU A 919 1.46 -31.40 -18.16
C LEU A 919 1.80 -32.51 -17.15
N SER A 920 2.33 -33.63 -17.59
CA SER A 920 2.72 -34.74 -16.70
C SER A 920 3.84 -34.35 -15.74
N ARG A 921 4.75 -33.47 -16.19
CA ARG A 921 5.94 -33.08 -15.47
C ARG A 921 5.67 -31.97 -14.44
N MET A 922 4.90 -30.94 -14.82
CA MET A 922 4.71 -29.72 -14.03
C MET A 922 3.30 -29.55 -13.48
N GLY A 923 2.30 -30.27 -14.00
CA GLY A 923 0.92 -30.10 -13.58
C GLY A 923 0.70 -30.29 -12.08
N VAL A 924 1.37 -31.27 -11.48
CA VAL A 924 1.29 -31.54 -10.03
C VAL A 924 1.91 -30.41 -9.21
N SER A 925 3.10 -29.92 -9.60
CA SER A 925 3.77 -28.81 -8.91
C SER A 925 2.96 -27.54 -9.00
N ILE A 926 2.38 -27.22 -10.18
CA ILE A 926 1.55 -26.02 -10.39
C ILE A 926 0.30 -26.06 -9.49
N VAL A 927 -0.39 -27.20 -9.41
CA VAL A 927 -1.57 -27.34 -8.53
C VAL A 927 -1.16 -27.24 -7.04
N ALA A 928 -0.07 -27.90 -6.66
CA ALA A 928 0.41 -27.87 -5.29
C ALA A 928 0.77 -26.45 -4.85
N SER A 929 1.47 -25.71 -5.69
CA SER A 929 1.79 -24.28 -5.47
C SER A 929 0.54 -23.41 -5.40
N GLY A 930 -0.39 -23.58 -6.32
CA GLY A 930 -1.64 -22.84 -6.30
C GLY A 930 -2.45 -23.07 -5.01
N VAL A 931 -2.49 -24.30 -4.53
CA VAL A 931 -3.18 -24.64 -3.27
C VAL A 931 -2.50 -23.99 -2.06
N THR A 932 -1.17 -23.99 -1.96
CA THR A 932 -0.46 -23.34 -0.86
C THR A 932 -0.68 -21.83 -0.83
N THR A 933 -0.61 -21.19 -1.98
CA THR A 933 -0.80 -19.74 -2.09
C THR A 933 -2.26 -19.36 -1.79
N ALA A 934 -3.22 -20.12 -2.30
CA ALA A 934 -4.64 -19.92 -1.98
C ALA A 934 -4.93 -20.18 -0.49
N LEU A 935 -4.31 -21.19 0.12
CA LEU A 935 -4.48 -21.52 1.54
C LEU A 935 -3.89 -20.43 2.43
N SER A 936 -2.64 -19.98 2.15
CA SER A 936 -2.02 -18.86 2.86
C SER A 936 -2.87 -17.59 2.75
N GLY A 937 -3.34 -17.28 1.54
CA GLY A 937 -4.20 -16.14 1.28
C GLY A 937 -5.55 -16.23 1.99
N SER A 938 -6.18 -17.41 2.04
CA SER A 938 -7.51 -17.59 2.65
C SER A 938 -7.55 -17.29 4.16
N ILE A 939 -6.44 -17.42 4.85
CA ILE A 939 -6.36 -17.12 6.29
C ILE A 939 -6.50 -15.61 6.54
N LEU A 940 -6.12 -14.75 5.58
CA LEU A 940 -6.34 -13.32 5.67
C LEU A 940 -7.84 -12.92 5.74
N TRP A 941 -8.78 -13.82 5.39
CA TRP A 941 -10.21 -13.56 5.62
C TRP A 941 -10.58 -13.49 7.10
N CYS A 942 -9.75 -14.05 7.98
CA CYS A 942 -9.96 -14.00 9.42
C CYS A 942 -9.49 -12.69 10.06
N CYS A 943 -8.75 -11.85 9.31
CA CYS A 943 -8.25 -10.57 9.78
C CYS A 943 -9.38 -9.55 9.98
N THR A 944 -9.17 -8.64 10.92
CA THR A 944 -10.13 -7.59 11.29
C THR A 944 -10.12 -6.43 10.30
N LEU A 945 -8.95 -6.11 9.76
CA LEU A 945 -8.82 -5.09 8.73
C LEU A 945 -9.44 -5.56 7.41
N VAL A 946 -10.37 -4.79 6.89
CA VAL A 946 -11.03 -5.07 5.59
C VAL A 946 -10.02 -5.08 4.45
N PHE A 947 -8.93 -4.32 4.60
CA PHE A 947 -7.81 -4.35 3.67
C PHE A 947 -7.30 -5.78 3.44
N PHE A 948 -7.01 -6.53 4.50
CA PHE A 948 -6.49 -7.90 4.39
C PHE A 948 -7.54 -8.88 3.86
N SER A 949 -8.80 -8.75 4.28
CA SER A 949 -9.86 -9.66 3.80
C SER A 949 -10.20 -9.44 2.32
N LYS A 950 -10.23 -8.21 1.82
CA LYS A 950 -10.38 -7.93 0.40
C LYS A 950 -9.16 -8.39 -0.42
N PHE A 951 -7.95 -8.12 0.09
CA PHE A 951 -6.72 -8.60 -0.54
C PHE A 951 -6.69 -10.13 -0.63
N SER A 952 -7.13 -10.83 0.42
CA SER A 952 -7.33 -12.30 0.42
C SER A 952 -8.23 -12.75 -0.73
N THR A 953 -9.38 -12.09 -0.89
CA THR A 953 -10.33 -12.42 -1.95
C THR A 953 -9.72 -12.23 -3.34
N LEU A 954 -9.00 -11.13 -3.55
CA LEU A 954 -8.29 -10.86 -4.80
C LEU A 954 -7.17 -11.88 -5.05
N LEU A 955 -6.38 -12.20 -4.03
CA LEU A 955 -5.30 -13.19 -4.14
C LEU A 955 -5.86 -14.57 -4.51
N VAL A 956 -6.85 -15.07 -3.77
CA VAL A 956 -7.44 -16.39 -4.02
C VAL A 956 -8.10 -16.47 -5.39
N THR A 957 -8.88 -15.45 -5.79
CA THR A 957 -9.50 -15.41 -7.12
C THR A 957 -8.48 -15.36 -8.24
N THR A 958 -7.37 -14.65 -8.06
CA THR A 958 -6.28 -14.61 -9.05
C THR A 958 -5.59 -15.95 -9.17
N ILE A 959 -5.27 -16.62 -8.06
CA ILE A 959 -4.63 -17.94 -8.10
C ILE A 959 -5.54 -18.94 -8.80
N LEU A 960 -6.83 -18.97 -8.47
CA LEU A 960 -7.78 -19.88 -9.15
C LEU A 960 -7.92 -19.55 -10.64
N SER A 961 -8.02 -18.28 -11.00
CA SER A 961 -8.06 -17.86 -12.40
C SER A 961 -6.77 -18.22 -13.14
N SER A 962 -5.61 -17.99 -12.51
CA SER A 962 -4.30 -18.31 -13.10
C SER A 962 -4.10 -19.79 -13.30
N LEU A 963 -4.57 -20.65 -12.39
CA LEU A 963 -4.57 -22.11 -12.57
C LEU A 963 -5.45 -22.53 -13.77
N LEU A 964 -6.65 -21.96 -13.91
CA LEU A 964 -7.54 -22.26 -15.03
C LEU A 964 -6.94 -21.80 -16.38
N TRP A 965 -6.45 -20.57 -16.43
CA TRP A 965 -5.85 -20.01 -17.64
C TRP A 965 -4.55 -20.73 -18.01
N SER A 966 -3.67 -21.07 -17.06
CA SER A 966 -2.40 -21.76 -17.35
C SER A 966 -2.62 -23.22 -17.73
N LEU A 967 -3.35 -24.00 -16.93
CA LEU A 967 -3.50 -25.43 -17.17
C LEU A 967 -4.43 -25.74 -18.35
N ILE A 968 -5.52 -24.97 -18.55
CA ILE A 968 -6.49 -25.27 -19.59
C ILE A 968 -6.24 -24.46 -20.85
N PHE A 969 -6.16 -23.12 -20.74
CA PHE A 969 -6.02 -22.24 -21.91
C PHE A 969 -4.66 -22.40 -22.58
N ILE A 970 -3.54 -22.29 -21.83
CA ILE A 970 -2.19 -22.45 -22.42
C ILE A 970 -2.03 -23.84 -23.03
N SER A 971 -2.42 -24.91 -22.31
CA SER A 971 -2.31 -26.27 -22.83
C SER A 971 -3.13 -26.47 -24.11
N SER A 972 -4.36 -25.93 -24.15
CA SER A 972 -5.20 -25.98 -25.36
C SER A 972 -4.58 -25.20 -26.52
N LEU A 973 -3.97 -24.06 -26.22
CA LEU A 973 -3.33 -23.21 -27.23
C LEU A 973 -2.03 -23.81 -27.74
N LEU A 974 -1.20 -24.41 -26.84
CA LEU A 974 0.01 -25.15 -27.24
C LEU A 974 -0.31 -26.38 -28.10
N LEU A 975 -1.40 -27.12 -27.82
CA LEU A 975 -1.87 -28.21 -28.67
C LEU A 975 -2.33 -27.75 -30.05
N THR A 976 -2.72 -26.48 -30.20
CA THR A 976 -3.25 -25.92 -31.45
C THR A 976 -2.17 -25.22 -32.28
N ILE A 977 -1.42 -24.32 -31.70
CA ILE A 977 -0.43 -23.45 -32.38
C ILE A 977 0.98 -23.53 -31.76
N GLY A 978 1.20 -24.43 -30.80
CA GLY A 978 2.52 -24.58 -30.16
C GLY A 978 3.64 -24.78 -31.17
N PRO A 979 4.80 -24.13 -30.99
CA PRO A 979 5.91 -24.22 -31.95
C PRO A 979 6.52 -25.64 -31.99
N GLU A 980 6.82 -26.11 -33.17
CA GLU A 980 7.52 -27.38 -33.45
C GLU A 980 8.92 -27.09 -34.01
N GLY A 981 9.96 -27.76 -33.52
CA GLY A 981 11.32 -27.59 -34.02
C GLY A 981 11.90 -26.17 -33.86
N GLU A 982 12.36 -25.59 -34.97
CA GLU A 982 13.03 -24.27 -35.02
C GLU A 982 12.06 -23.06 -35.17
N ASP A 983 10.75 -23.31 -35.21
CA ASP A 983 9.74 -22.30 -35.49
C ASP A 983 9.74 -21.22 -34.41
N TRP A 984 9.72 -19.97 -34.84
CA TRP A 984 9.65 -18.76 -33.96
C TRP A 984 10.81 -18.61 -32.97
N LYS A 985 11.94 -19.37 -33.12
CA LYS A 985 13.12 -19.16 -32.29
C LYS A 985 13.74 -17.80 -32.59
N LEU A 986 14.09 -17.05 -31.54
CA LEU A 986 14.69 -15.71 -31.65
C LEU A 986 15.95 -15.71 -32.54
N LYS A 987 16.74 -16.75 -32.47
CA LYS A 987 17.94 -16.90 -33.33
C LYS A 987 17.60 -17.02 -34.83
N THR A 988 16.51 -17.71 -35.17
CA THR A 988 16.03 -17.86 -36.52
C THR A 988 15.45 -16.55 -37.06
N ILE A 989 14.67 -15.85 -36.23
CA ILE A 989 14.11 -14.53 -36.54
C ILE A 989 15.26 -13.51 -36.73
N ALA A 990 16.22 -13.49 -35.81
CA ALA A 990 17.38 -12.59 -35.93
C ALA A 990 18.19 -12.82 -37.21
N ARG A 991 18.44 -14.08 -37.58
CA ARG A 991 19.10 -14.45 -38.86
C ARG A 991 18.31 -13.99 -40.07
N TRP A 992 16.98 -14.16 -40.05
CA TRP A 992 16.09 -13.69 -41.08
C TRP A 992 16.10 -12.15 -41.23
N ILE A 993 16.03 -11.42 -40.13
CA ILE A 993 16.12 -9.92 -40.12
C ILE A 993 17.47 -9.48 -40.70
N VAL A 994 18.57 -10.05 -40.22
CA VAL A 994 19.92 -9.69 -40.70
C VAL A 994 20.06 -10.01 -42.22
N SER A 995 19.53 -11.16 -42.69
CA SER A 995 19.54 -11.46 -44.11
C SER A 995 18.73 -10.48 -44.97
N ARG A 996 17.57 -10.02 -44.45
CA ARG A 996 16.73 -8.99 -45.12
C ARG A 996 17.40 -7.64 -45.15
N VAL A 997 17.99 -7.20 -44.03
CA VAL A 997 18.73 -5.96 -43.95
C VAL A 997 19.94 -5.99 -44.91
N ARG A 998 20.62 -7.12 -44.98
CA ARG A 998 21.77 -7.28 -45.92
C ARG A 998 21.34 -7.25 -47.38
N GLN A 999 20.21 -7.94 -47.70
CA GLN A 999 19.62 -7.83 -49.07
C GLN A 999 19.17 -6.41 -49.41
N SER A 1000 18.62 -5.67 -48.47
CA SER A 1000 18.22 -4.27 -48.65
C SER A 1000 19.44 -3.33 -48.83
N SER A 1001 20.58 -3.64 -48.21
CA SER A 1001 21.82 -2.85 -48.38
C SER A 1001 22.61 -3.21 -49.66
N GLU A 1002 22.32 -4.37 -50.27
CA GLU A 1002 22.90 -4.74 -51.57
C GLU A 1002 22.06 -4.25 -52.77
N THR A 1003 20.85 -3.72 -52.52
CA THR A 1003 19.95 -3.13 -53.53
C THR A 1003 20.02 -1.60 -53.62
N TYR A 1004 20.77 -0.97 -52.75
CA TYR A 1004 21.15 0.44 -52.83
C TYR A 1004 22.64 0.55 -53.19
#